data_c66c6329e2fed02bfd390e54740dbf19
#
_entry.id   c66c6329e2fed02bfd390e54740dbf19
#
_cell.length_a   1.000
_cell.length_b   1.000
_cell.length_c   1.000
_cell.angle_alpha   90.00
_cell.angle_beta   90.00
_cell.angle_gamma   90.00
#
_symmetry.space_group_name_H-M   'P 1'
#
loop_
_entity.id
_entity.type
_entity.pdbx_description
1 polymer ?
#
loop_
_entity_poly.entity_id
_entity_poly.type
_entity_poly.pdbx_seq_one_letter_code
_entity_poly.pdbx_strand_id
1 'polypeptide(L)'
;MAEQLKATFLRKKEQNQAAFVAFLTAGFPNKEDTLDLLFALERGGTDIIEVGVPFSDPQADGPMIQESNNIALEQGIDYAQCLGIVKEARARGLQVPVILMGYYNPLHAYGEERAVRDARAAGANGFIVVDLLPEEAGQFLHACRQEKMAFVPLVAPTTDVERIRYLTTLADAFIYVVSRLGTTGASNTLSSSLGDLLAKIRSGTDVPLAVGFGVSNRDHFVEVGALSDGVVIGSKLIQCIKNAGPTKEARVKAAYTFCDSITGKSQGGLPRARPLVTPTPIETGAVPESHVSKTAHFGEFGGQYIPEALVQCHRELEKAYDTARHDPTFWKEFHDQFKYIGRPSELYEAERLSKWAGGARIWLKREDLNHTGSHKINNAVGQVLLAKRLGKTRIIAETGAGQHGVATATACAKFGLECVIYMGAEDVRRQALNAVRIRMLGAQLIAVESGSKTLKDAINEANRDWVTNIHNTHYLVGSAIGPHPFPTLVRDLQSVIGQEAKKQLQEQAGCLPDAVVACVGGGSNAIGMFYPFIDDASVRLVGVEAGGEGVDTAHHSAALTAGRPGVLHGVRTYLLQSQDGQVTETHSISAGLDYPGVGPQHAYLKDSGRAEYCVATDKQALLGFKWLMEHEGIIPALESSHAVYEAVNLAKTMRADQHIIVSLSGRGDKDVEQVARGLSEQGWGQAIGWTLPPLTFQ
;
A
#
# COMPACT_ATOMS: atom_id res chain seq x y z
N MET A 1 16.89 18.86 -20.93
CA MET A 1 17.10 18.34 -19.57
C MET A 1 17.62 16.90 -19.57
N ALA A 2 16.93 15.96 -20.22
CA ALA A 2 17.40 14.57 -20.36
C ALA A 2 18.79 14.45 -21.01
N GLU A 3 19.10 15.27 -22.02
CA GLU A 3 20.40 15.27 -22.72
C GLU A 3 21.59 15.55 -21.78
N GLN A 4 21.41 16.35 -20.72
CA GLN A 4 22.48 16.61 -19.75
C GLN A 4 22.83 15.35 -18.94
N LEU A 5 21.84 14.52 -18.59
CA LEU A 5 22.07 13.21 -17.96
C LEU A 5 22.85 12.29 -18.88
N LYS A 6 22.41 12.15 -20.16
CA LYS A 6 23.13 11.35 -21.17
C LYS A 6 24.58 11.80 -21.32
N ALA A 7 24.81 13.11 -21.47
CA ALA A 7 26.14 13.67 -21.61
C ALA A 7 27.04 13.37 -20.38
N THR A 8 26.44 13.31 -19.18
CA THR A 8 27.21 12.95 -17.96
C THR A 8 27.69 11.50 -18.02
N PHE A 9 26.83 10.55 -18.38
CA PHE A 9 27.23 9.14 -18.52
C PHE A 9 28.24 8.96 -19.66
N LEU A 10 28.05 9.61 -20.82
CA LEU A 10 29.00 9.53 -21.94
C LEU A 10 30.39 10.06 -21.55
N ARG A 11 30.47 11.22 -20.93
CA ARG A 11 31.72 11.79 -20.42
C ARG A 11 32.44 10.83 -19.47
N LYS A 12 31.70 10.19 -18.55
CA LYS A 12 32.27 9.22 -17.60
C LYS A 12 32.75 7.96 -18.31
N LYS A 13 32.02 7.49 -19.28
CA LYS A 13 32.41 6.34 -20.11
C LYS A 13 33.72 6.62 -20.86
N GLU A 14 33.87 7.82 -21.47
CA GLU A 14 35.10 8.26 -22.12
C GLU A 14 36.30 8.32 -21.15
N GLN A 15 36.05 8.60 -19.87
CA GLN A 15 37.06 8.60 -18.81
C GLN A 15 37.32 7.19 -18.23
N ASN A 16 36.63 6.15 -18.71
CA ASN A 16 36.60 4.81 -18.13
C ASN A 16 36.25 4.82 -16.64
N GLN A 17 35.25 5.62 -16.27
CA GLN A 17 34.76 5.77 -14.89
C GLN A 17 33.23 5.57 -14.84
N ALA A 18 32.75 5.04 -13.72
CA ALA A 18 31.32 5.05 -13.39
C ALA A 18 30.89 6.45 -12.90
N ALA A 19 29.66 6.86 -13.24
CA ALA A 19 29.07 8.06 -12.68
C ALA A 19 28.70 7.83 -11.19
N PHE A 20 28.99 8.78 -10.34
CA PHE A 20 28.54 8.76 -8.96
C PHE A 20 27.21 9.50 -8.82
N VAL A 21 26.17 8.76 -8.41
CA VAL A 21 24.83 9.28 -8.16
C VAL A 21 24.60 9.30 -6.65
N ALA A 22 24.29 10.46 -6.09
CA ALA A 22 24.07 10.60 -4.66
C ALA A 22 22.61 10.97 -4.36
N PHE A 23 21.93 10.20 -3.48
CA PHE A 23 20.57 10.48 -3.04
C PHE A 23 20.57 11.27 -1.74
N LEU A 24 19.72 12.31 -1.68
CA LEU A 24 19.47 13.14 -0.51
C LEU A 24 17.97 13.43 -0.38
N THR A 25 17.35 13.12 0.76
CA THR A 25 15.97 13.55 1.06
C THR A 25 15.93 15.06 1.27
N ALA A 26 15.11 15.78 0.50
CA ALA A 26 14.90 17.21 0.69
C ALA A 26 14.34 17.49 2.09
N GLY A 27 14.91 18.45 2.81
CA GLY A 27 14.51 18.80 4.18
C GLY A 27 15.16 17.96 5.28
N PHE A 28 16.00 16.99 4.95
CA PHE A 28 16.67 16.17 5.96
C PHE A 28 18.12 16.64 6.20
N PRO A 29 18.59 16.69 7.48
CA PRO A 29 17.80 16.59 8.71
C PRO A 29 17.08 17.89 9.08
N ASN A 30 17.42 18.99 8.43
CA ASN A 30 16.74 20.29 8.56
C ASN A 30 16.52 20.90 7.18
N LYS A 31 15.42 21.61 7.01
CA LYS A 31 15.05 22.29 5.77
C LYS A 31 16.17 23.23 5.27
N GLU A 32 16.74 24.01 6.17
CA GLU A 32 17.77 25.01 5.89
C GLU A 32 19.12 24.41 5.50
N ASP A 33 19.35 23.12 5.76
CA ASP A 33 20.61 22.46 5.43
C ASP A 33 20.64 21.97 3.99
N THR A 34 19.48 21.65 3.41
CA THR A 34 19.38 20.93 2.13
C THR A 34 20.17 21.62 1.02
N LEU A 35 20.06 22.93 0.91
CA LEU A 35 20.76 23.69 -0.12
C LEU A 35 22.28 23.57 -0.02
N ASP A 36 22.85 23.73 1.20
CA ASP A 36 24.29 23.60 1.42
C ASP A 36 24.77 22.17 1.27
N LEU A 37 23.91 21.18 1.59
CA LEU A 37 24.20 19.77 1.36
C LEU A 37 24.29 19.46 -0.13
N LEU A 38 23.41 19.98 -1.00
CA LEU A 38 23.49 19.81 -2.46
C LEU A 38 24.85 20.30 -3.01
N PHE A 39 25.33 21.48 -2.55
CA PHE A 39 26.64 21.98 -2.93
C PHE A 39 27.79 21.16 -2.35
N ALA A 40 27.62 20.59 -1.15
CA ALA A 40 28.62 19.70 -0.57
C ALA A 40 28.77 18.41 -1.38
N LEU A 41 27.67 17.84 -1.87
CA LEU A 41 27.67 16.66 -2.75
C LEU A 41 28.42 16.97 -4.04
N GLU A 42 28.07 18.05 -4.74
CA GLU A 42 28.75 18.48 -5.99
C GLU A 42 30.24 18.70 -5.78
N ARG A 43 30.62 19.45 -4.74
CA ARG A 43 32.04 19.70 -4.41
C ARG A 43 32.77 18.41 -4.06
N GLY A 44 32.12 17.45 -3.42
CA GLY A 44 32.65 16.12 -3.10
C GLY A 44 32.79 15.20 -4.32
N GLY A 45 32.36 15.64 -5.52
CA GLY A 45 32.58 14.92 -6.77
C GLY A 45 31.38 14.06 -7.22
N THR A 46 30.19 14.31 -6.69
CA THR A 46 28.94 13.70 -7.21
C THR A 46 28.69 14.17 -8.63
N ASP A 47 28.36 13.26 -9.53
CA ASP A 47 28.07 13.54 -10.96
C ASP A 47 26.58 13.80 -11.21
N ILE A 48 25.68 13.18 -10.45
CA ILE A 48 24.23 13.33 -10.54
C ILE A 48 23.66 13.32 -9.10
N ILE A 49 22.73 14.22 -8.80
CA ILE A 49 22.06 14.24 -7.50
C ILE A 49 20.61 13.77 -7.67
N GLU A 50 20.21 12.81 -6.85
CA GLU A 50 18.82 12.42 -6.65
C GLU A 50 18.27 13.18 -5.44
N VAL A 51 17.29 14.05 -5.68
CA VAL A 51 16.56 14.76 -4.62
C VAL A 51 15.32 13.98 -4.28
N GLY A 52 15.30 13.39 -3.10
CA GLY A 52 14.17 12.63 -2.57
C GLY A 52 13.01 13.57 -2.23
N VAL A 53 11.85 13.34 -2.84
CA VAL A 53 10.58 13.99 -2.51
C VAL A 53 9.95 13.21 -1.36
N PRO A 54 9.75 13.80 -0.18
CA PRO A 54 9.22 13.08 0.98
C PRO A 54 7.80 12.57 0.74
N PHE A 55 7.52 11.36 1.23
CA PHE A 55 6.20 10.75 1.22
C PHE A 55 5.93 10.03 2.54
N SER A 56 4.69 10.11 3.02
CA SER A 56 4.25 9.52 4.30
C SER A 56 4.30 8.00 4.33
N ASP A 57 4.18 7.35 3.14
CA ASP A 57 4.03 5.89 3.03
C ASP A 57 5.00 5.25 2.02
N PRO A 58 6.33 5.35 2.25
CA PRO A 58 7.36 4.92 1.31
C PRO A 58 7.55 3.39 1.36
N GLN A 59 6.77 2.64 0.57
CA GLN A 59 6.70 1.17 0.60
C GLN A 59 8.00 0.46 0.18
N ALA A 60 8.78 1.07 -0.70
CA ALA A 60 10.02 0.48 -1.23
C ALA A 60 11.28 0.89 -0.44
N ASP A 61 11.15 1.83 0.50
CA ASP A 61 12.28 2.39 1.22
C ASP A 61 12.56 1.65 2.52
N GLY A 62 13.85 1.51 2.85
CA GLY A 62 14.30 0.99 4.12
C GLY A 62 14.20 2.01 5.27
N PRO A 63 14.43 1.56 6.52
CA PRO A 63 14.18 2.36 7.72
C PRO A 63 14.88 3.73 7.73
N MET A 64 16.09 3.82 7.18
CA MET A 64 16.86 5.07 7.15
C MET A 64 16.23 6.13 6.25
N ILE A 65 15.73 5.72 5.08
CA ILE A 65 15.07 6.65 4.14
C ILE A 65 13.68 7.01 4.66
N GLN A 66 12.93 6.04 5.24
CA GLN A 66 11.65 6.32 5.88
C GLN A 66 11.78 7.37 6.99
N GLU A 67 12.77 7.20 7.88
CA GLU A 67 13.04 8.17 8.94
C GLU A 67 13.35 9.56 8.36
N SER A 68 14.16 9.63 7.30
CA SER A 68 14.46 10.89 6.65
C SER A 68 13.24 11.55 6.01
N ASN A 69 12.33 10.76 5.43
CA ASN A 69 11.06 11.25 4.91
C ASN A 69 10.19 11.83 6.02
N ASN A 70 10.03 11.12 7.15
CA ASN A 70 9.21 11.58 8.28
C ASN A 70 9.74 12.90 8.84
N ILE A 71 11.05 12.99 9.09
CA ILE A 71 11.68 14.22 9.57
C ILE A 71 11.46 15.40 8.61
N ALA A 72 11.52 15.16 7.31
CA ALA A 72 11.29 16.20 6.30
C ALA A 72 9.80 16.63 6.25
N LEU A 73 8.86 15.68 6.35
CA LEU A 73 7.43 15.97 6.40
C LEU A 73 7.03 16.77 7.64
N GLU A 74 7.59 16.46 8.81
CA GLU A 74 7.40 17.24 10.06
C GLU A 74 7.83 18.70 9.90
N GLN A 75 8.76 19.00 8.98
CA GLN A 75 9.21 20.36 8.66
C GLN A 75 8.43 21.01 7.50
N GLY A 76 7.36 20.36 7.02
CA GLY A 76 6.48 20.86 5.98
C GLY A 76 7.12 20.83 4.59
N ILE A 77 7.99 19.88 4.31
CA ILE A 77 8.54 19.68 2.97
C ILE A 77 7.54 18.90 2.14
N ASP A 78 7.07 19.52 1.08
CA ASP A 78 6.23 18.96 0.03
C ASP A 78 6.94 19.00 -1.33
N TYR A 79 6.24 18.59 -2.38
CA TYR A 79 6.78 18.63 -3.75
C TYR A 79 7.14 20.04 -4.20
N ALA A 80 6.31 21.04 -3.89
CA ALA A 80 6.55 22.43 -4.26
C ALA A 80 7.80 23.00 -3.56
N GLN A 81 8.01 22.63 -2.30
CA GLN A 81 9.22 23.00 -1.55
C GLN A 81 10.47 22.36 -2.16
N CYS A 82 10.39 21.08 -2.59
CA CYS A 82 11.48 20.42 -3.31
C CYS A 82 11.86 21.18 -4.59
N LEU A 83 10.87 21.59 -5.38
CA LEU A 83 11.09 22.42 -6.58
C LEU A 83 11.74 23.77 -6.24
N GLY A 84 11.29 24.40 -5.16
CA GLY A 84 11.88 25.66 -4.66
C GLY A 84 13.37 25.51 -4.32
N ILE A 85 13.74 24.43 -3.64
CA ILE A 85 15.14 24.10 -3.29
C ILE A 85 15.98 23.90 -4.55
N VAL A 86 15.50 23.12 -5.53
CA VAL A 86 16.20 22.89 -6.79
C VAL A 86 16.40 24.20 -7.56
N LYS A 87 15.35 25.02 -7.67
CA LYS A 87 15.41 26.33 -8.33
C LYS A 87 16.43 27.26 -7.68
N GLU A 88 16.46 27.33 -6.37
CA GLU A 88 17.43 28.14 -5.64
C GLU A 88 18.85 27.61 -5.80
N ALA A 89 19.04 26.28 -5.76
CA ALA A 89 20.35 25.67 -6.01
C ALA A 89 20.87 26.03 -7.41
N ARG A 90 20.02 25.99 -8.43
CA ARG A 90 20.38 26.42 -9.79
C ARG A 90 20.74 27.90 -9.88
N ALA A 91 19.95 28.74 -9.25
CA ALA A 91 20.23 30.19 -9.19
C ALA A 91 21.58 30.53 -8.52
N ARG A 92 21.99 29.68 -7.54
CA ARG A 92 23.30 29.82 -6.86
C ARG A 92 24.43 29.06 -7.56
N GLY A 93 24.20 28.45 -8.72
CA GLY A 93 25.22 27.88 -9.59
C GLY A 93 25.47 26.40 -9.50
N LEU A 94 24.56 25.60 -8.97
CA LEU A 94 24.61 24.13 -9.00
C LEU A 94 24.59 23.65 -10.47
N GLN A 95 25.63 22.90 -10.90
CA GLN A 95 25.81 22.49 -12.29
C GLN A 95 25.43 21.04 -12.58
N VAL A 96 25.61 20.13 -11.63
CA VAL A 96 25.34 18.71 -11.82
C VAL A 96 23.84 18.44 -12.08
N PRO A 97 23.49 17.46 -12.93
CA PRO A 97 22.11 17.09 -13.13
C PRO A 97 21.39 16.72 -11.82
N VAL A 98 20.11 17.09 -11.74
CA VAL A 98 19.23 16.78 -10.60
C VAL A 98 18.05 15.95 -11.07
N ILE A 99 17.82 14.82 -10.43
CA ILE A 99 16.66 13.96 -10.63
C ILE A 99 15.77 14.05 -9.39
N LEU A 100 14.46 14.17 -9.58
CA LEU A 100 13.48 14.05 -8.50
C LEU A 100 13.10 12.59 -8.34
N MET A 101 13.30 12.04 -7.14
CA MET A 101 12.98 10.66 -6.81
C MET A 101 11.93 10.61 -5.72
N GLY A 102 10.87 9.81 -5.92
CA GLY A 102 9.81 9.66 -4.93
C GLY A 102 8.72 8.73 -5.36
N TYR A 103 7.55 8.94 -4.78
CA TYR A 103 6.34 8.17 -5.01
C TYR A 103 5.32 8.95 -5.84
N TYR A 104 4.39 8.24 -6.44
CA TYR A 104 3.49 8.84 -7.42
C TYR A 104 2.42 9.74 -6.79
N ASN A 105 1.89 9.41 -5.61
CA ASN A 105 0.75 10.15 -5.06
C ASN A 105 0.99 11.66 -4.87
N PRO A 106 2.14 12.15 -4.36
CA PRO A 106 2.44 13.59 -4.32
C PRO A 106 2.45 14.26 -5.71
N LEU A 107 2.95 13.57 -6.73
CA LEU A 107 2.96 14.05 -8.12
C LEU A 107 1.54 14.09 -8.70
N HIS A 108 0.74 13.05 -8.44
CA HIS A 108 -0.66 12.97 -8.84
C HIS A 108 -1.49 14.10 -8.19
N ALA A 109 -1.32 14.32 -6.88
CA ALA A 109 -2.00 15.39 -6.16
C ALA A 109 -1.63 16.79 -6.64
N TYR A 110 -0.35 17.01 -7.04
CA TYR A 110 0.11 18.26 -7.63
C TYR A 110 -0.42 18.47 -9.05
N GLY A 111 -0.77 17.38 -9.74
CA GLY A 111 -1.17 17.30 -11.14
C GLY A 111 0.02 17.00 -12.06
N GLU A 112 -0.04 15.87 -12.78
CA GLU A 112 1.10 15.30 -13.51
C GLU A 112 1.75 16.27 -14.50
N GLU A 113 0.97 16.89 -15.39
CA GLU A 113 1.49 17.85 -16.37
C GLU A 113 2.12 19.09 -15.70
N ARG A 114 1.46 19.58 -14.64
CA ARG A 114 1.97 20.69 -13.86
C ARG A 114 3.26 20.31 -13.14
N ALA A 115 3.31 19.12 -12.55
CA ALA A 115 4.49 18.62 -11.84
C ALA A 115 5.72 18.56 -12.74
N VAL A 116 5.56 18.02 -13.94
CA VAL A 116 6.66 17.89 -14.90
C VAL A 116 7.10 19.27 -15.43
N ARG A 117 6.16 20.14 -15.82
CA ARG A 117 6.46 21.49 -16.30
C ARG A 117 7.18 22.32 -15.25
N ASP A 118 6.70 22.32 -14.01
CA ASP A 118 7.26 23.12 -12.92
C ASP A 118 8.62 22.57 -12.47
N ALA A 119 8.84 21.24 -12.51
CA ALA A 119 10.16 20.62 -12.29
C ALA A 119 11.17 21.06 -13.35
N ARG A 120 10.80 21.10 -14.63
CA ARG A 120 11.65 21.65 -15.68
C ARG A 120 12.00 23.09 -15.42
N ALA A 121 11.01 23.92 -15.07
CA ALA A 121 11.21 25.34 -14.79
C ALA A 121 12.12 25.55 -13.55
N ALA A 122 12.10 24.66 -12.59
CA ALA A 122 13.00 24.64 -11.43
C ALA A 122 14.43 24.20 -11.81
N GLY A 123 14.63 23.56 -12.96
CA GLY A 123 15.94 23.09 -13.42
C GLY A 123 16.27 21.64 -13.06
N ALA A 124 15.26 20.82 -12.73
CA ALA A 124 15.41 19.37 -12.63
C ALA A 124 15.57 18.75 -14.02
N ASN A 125 16.17 17.57 -14.10
CA ASN A 125 16.53 16.90 -15.34
C ASN A 125 15.63 15.68 -15.66
N GLY A 126 14.99 15.11 -14.64
CA GLY A 126 14.15 13.92 -14.81
C GLY A 126 13.54 13.42 -13.52
N PHE A 127 12.90 12.25 -13.60
CA PHE A 127 12.17 11.61 -12.53
C PHE A 127 12.50 10.12 -12.39
N ILE A 128 12.56 9.69 -11.14
CA ILE A 128 12.45 8.28 -10.71
C ILE A 128 11.19 8.19 -9.86
N VAL A 129 10.15 7.51 -10.33
CA VAL A 129 8.91 7.29 -9.59
C VAL A 129 8.80 5.82 -9.26
N VAL A 130 8.99 5.50 -7.97
CA VAL A 130 9.29 4.13 -7.52
C VAL A 130 8.12 3.16 -7.68
N ASP A 131 6.90 3.67 -7.55
CA ASP A 131 5.64 2.92 -7.58
C ASP A 131 4.78 3.20 -8.82
N LEU A 132 5.32 3.87 -9.83
CA LEU A 132 4.61 4.16 -11.08
C LEU A 132 5.15 3.29 -12.21
N LEU A 133 4.43 2.22 -12.50
CA LEU A 133 4.76 1.38 -13.66
C LEU A 133 4.45 2.11 -14.97
N PRO A 134 5.23 1.88 -16.05
CA PRO A 134 4.97 2.49 -17.36
C PRO A 134 3.55 2.27 -17.87
N GLU A 135 2.94 1.15 -17.54
CA GLU A 135 1.57 0.79 -17.91
C GLU A 135 0.53 1.76 -17.33
N GLU A 136 0.80 2.32 -16.16
CA GLU A 136 -0.06 3.31 -15.47
C GLU A 136 0.39 4.76 -15.74
N ALA A 137 1.57 4.94 -16.34
CA ALA A 137 2.24 6.23 -16.45
C ALA A 137 1.90 7.01 -17.74
N GLY A 138 0.86 6.64 -18.49
CA GLY A 138 0.62 7.18 -19.83
C GLY A 138 0.64 8.71 -19.91
N GLN A 139 -0.09 9.40 -19.05
CA GLN A 139 -0.16 10.86 -18.99
C GLN A 139 1.16 11.47 -18.51
N PHE A 140 1.76 10.89 -17.48
CA PHE A 140 3.04 11.35 -16.93
C PHE A 140 4.19 11.23 -17.95
N LEU A 141 4.30 10.10 -18.65
CA LEU A 141 5.28 9.89 -19.72
C LEU A 141 5.08 10.87 -20.88
N HIS A 142 3.82 11.15 -21.25
CA HIS A 142 3.51 12.15 -22.27
C HIS A 142 4.02 13.53 -21.87
N ALA A 143 3.74 13.96 -20.61
CA ALA A 143 4.23 15.22 -20.07
C ALA A 143 5.77 15.29 -20.02
N CYS A 144 6.44 14.21 -19.58
CA CYS A 144 7.91 14.15 -19.60
C CYS A 144 8.50 14.34 -21.00
N ARG A 145 7.91 13.70 -22.02
CA ARG A 145 8.37 13.85 -23.41
C ARG A 145 8.17 15.27 -23.94
N GLN A 146 7.01 15.88 -23.69
CA GLN A 146 6.74 17.27 -24.09
C GLN A 146 7.75 18.24 -23.49
N GLU A 147 8.08 18.07 -22.22
CA GLU A 147 8.99 18.94 -21.49
C GLU A 147 10.47 18.52 -21.61
N LYS A 148 10.79 17.47 -22.37
CA LYS A 148 12.15 16.91 -22.54
C LYS A 148 12.82 16.56 -21.21
N MET A 149 12.02 16.10 -20.26
CA MET A 149 12.44 15.56 -18.96
C MET A 149 12.70 14.07 -19.10
N ALA A 150 13.69 13.56 -18.39
CA ALA A 150 13.97 12.12 -18.38
C ALA A 150 12.97 11.39 -17.50
N PHE A 151 12.41 10.30 -18.03
CA PHE A 151 11.82 9.24 -17.21
C PHE A 151 12.85 8.11 -17.06
N VAL A 152 13.14 7.72 -15.83
CA VAL A 152 14.14 6.70 -15.53
C VAL A 152 13.41 5.44 -15.04
N PRO A 153 13.30 4.40 -15.90
CA PRO A 153 12.67 3.15 -15.50
C PRO A 153 13.57 2.37 -14.53
N LEU A 154 12.94 1.58 -13.67
CA LEU A 154 13.61 0.67 -12.76
C LEU A 154 13.64 -0.74 -13.34
N VAL A 155 14.72 -1.49 -13.05
CA VAL A 155 14.84 -2.93 -13.31
C VAL A 155 15.28 -3.61 -12.03
N ALA A 156 14.64 -4.73 -11.70
CA ALA A 156 14.92 -5.53 -10.51
C ALA A 156 15.43 -6.93 -10.88
N PRO A 157 16.01 -7.71 -9.95
CA PRO A 157 16.43 -9.10 -10.21
C PRO A 157 15.29 -9.99 -10.73
N THR A 158 14.06 -9.69 -10.36
CA THR A 158 12.85 -10.41 -10.79
C THR A 158 12.35 -10.04 -12.17
N THR A 159 12.79 -8.92 -12.75
CA THR A 159 12.32 -8.46 -14.06
C THR A 159 12.75 -9.43 -15.15
N ASP A 160 11.80 -9.95 -15.91
CA ASP A 160 12.08 -10.88 -17.01
C ASP A 160 12.70 -10.18 -18.24
N VAL A 161 13.22 -10.96 -19.19
CA VAL A 161 13.94 -10.45 -20.38
C VAL A 161 13.02 -9.63 -21.29
N GLU A 162 11.77 -10.05 -21.45
CA GLU A 162 10.79 -9.37 -22.31
C GLU A 162 10.45 -8.01 -21.73
N ARG A 163 10.23 -7.93 -20.44
CA ARG A 163 9.99 -6.68 -19.73
C ARG A 163 11.21 -5.76 -19.72
N ILE A 164 12.43 -6.29 -19.59
CA ILE A 164 13.64 -5.48 -19.71
C ILE A 164 13.66 -4.81 -21.09
N ARG A 165 13.37 -5.53 -22.17
CA ARG A 165 13.31 -4.96 -23.53
C ARG A 165 12.28 -3.83 -23.63
N TYR A 166 11.10 -4.02 -23.04
CA TYR A 166 10.07 -2.97 -23.00
C TYR A 166 10.56 -1.74 -22.23
N LEU A 167 11.07 -1.91 -21.02
CA LEU A 167 11.57 -0.81 -20.17
C LEU A 167 12.71 -0.04 -20.84
N THR A 168 13.58 -0.71 -21.59
CA THR A 168 14.68 -0.05 -22.30
C THR A 168 14.21 0.92 -23.39
N THR A 169 13.04 0.67 -24.01
CA THR A 169 12.46 1.58 -24.99
C THR A 169 11.94 2.89 -24.39
N LEU A 170 11.72 2.89 -23.09
CA LEU A 170 11.19 4.04 -22.33
C LEU A 170 12.28 4.87 -21.66
N ALA A 171 13.49 4.34 -21.57
CA ALA A 171 14.59 4.99 -20.87
C ALA A 171 15.15 6.18 -21.67
N ASP A 172 14.90 7.39 -21.17
CA ASP A 172 15.35 8.63 -21.82
C ASP A 172 16.82 8.97 -21.54
N ALA A 173 17.42 8.44 -20.48
CA ALA A 173 18.80 8.77 -20.10
C ALA A 173 19.59 7.55 -19.58
N PHE A 174 19.05 6.82 -18.64
CA PHE A 174 19.64 5.61 -18.05
C PHE A 174 18.55 4.73 -17.44
N ILE A 175 18.93 3.52 -17.07
CA ILE A 175 18.08 2.57 -16.34
C ILE A 175 18.61 2.46 -14.90
N TYR A 176 17.71 2.59 -13.93
CA TYR A 176 18.04 2.35 -12.52
C TYR A 176 17.95 0.85 -12.22
N VAL A 177 19.07 0.23 -11.84
CA VAL A 177 19.11 -1.19 -11.52
C VAL A 177 19.10 -1.39 -10.01
N VAL A 178 18.04 -2.02 -9.52
CA VAL A 178 17.93 -2.46 -8.13
C VAL A 178 18.75 -3.75 -7.98
N SER A 179 19.86 -3.71 -7.25
CA SER A 179 20.81 -4.84 -7.18
C SER A 179 20.36 -6.00 -6.29
N ARG A 180 19.31 -5.81 -5.47
CA ARG A 180 18.83 -6.79 -4.49
C ARG A 180 17.32 -6.75 -4.36
N LEU A 181 16.74 -7.89 -4.01
CA LEU A 181 15.39 -7.95 -3.46
C LEU A 181 15.42 -7.50 -2.01
N GLY A 182 14.41 -6.72 -1.59
CA GLY A 182 14.30 -6.16 -0.26
C GLY A 182 14.38 -4.64 -0.24
N THR A 183 14.29 -4.06 0.96
CA THR A 183 14.29 -2.61 1.16
C THR A 183 15.69 -2.02 1.10
N THR A 184 15.76 -0.70 0.86
CA THR A 184 17.00 0.07 0.86
C THR A 184 17.74 -0.07 2.20
N GLY A 185 19.04 -0.35 2.15
CA GLY A 185 19.88 -0.45 3.35
C GLY A 185 21.36 -0.68 3.01
N ALA A 186 22.25 -0.20 3.87
CA ALA A 186 23.69 -0.47 3.73
C ALA A 186 23.97 -1.95 4.04
N SER A 187 24.69 -2.63 3.15
CA SER A 187 25.09 -4.03 3.32
C SER A 187 26.60 -4.18 3.17
N ASN A 188 27.16 -5.14 3.88
CA ASN A 188 28.59 -5.42 3.85
C ASN A 188 29.01 -6.42 2.74
N THR A 189 28.04 -6.98 2.01
CA THR A 189 28.30 -7.95 0.92
C THR A 189 27.47 -7.61 -0.32
N LEU A 190 28.10 -7.56 -1.49
CA LEU A 190 27.44 -7.45 -2.77
C LEU A 190 26.86 -8.80 -3.21
N SER A 191 25.77 -8.78 -3.98
CA SER A 191 25.15 -10.01 -4.50
C SER A 191 26.04 -10.63 -5.58
N SER A 192 26.36 -11.92 -5.47
CA SER A 192 27.07 -12.67 -6.51
C SER A 192 26.30 -12.74 -7.85
N SER A 193 24.98 -12.48 -7.82
CA SER A 193 24.11 -12.47 -9.01
C SER A 193 24.04 -11.13 -9.74
N LEU A 194 24.71 -10.06 -9.24
CA LEU A 194 24.66 -8.74 -9.87
C LEU A 194 25.26 -8.75 -11.29
N GLY A 195 26.37 -9.45 -11.49
CA GLY A 195 27.00 -9.58 -12.81
C GLY A 195 26.07 -10.23 -13.84
N ASP A 196 25.36 -11.29 -13.45
CA ASP A 196 24.39 -11.98 -14.30
C ASP A 196 23.20 -11.10 -14.66
N LEU A 197 22.69 -10.35 -13.68
CA LEU A 197 21.61 -9.39 -13.93
C LEU A 197 22.02 -8.29 -14.91
N LEU A 198 23.20 -7.69 -14.72
CA LEU A 198 23.71 -6.66 -15.61
C LEU A 198 23.99 -7.21 -17.03
N ALA A 199 24.54 -8.42 -17.15
CA ALA A 199 24.71 -9.09 -18.43
C ALA A 199 23.36 -9.34 -19.13
N LYS A 200 22.35 -9.79 -18.37
CA LYS A 200 20.99 -9.98 -18.86
C LYS A 200 20.38 -8.66 -19.40
N ILE A 201 20.56 -7.55 -18.70
CA ILE A 201 20.05 -6.24 -19.13
C ILE A 201 20.85 -5.77 -20.37
N ARG A 202 22.16 -5.88 -20.34
CA ARG A 202 23.05 -5.47 -21.45
C ARG A 202 22.81 -6.25 -22.73
N SER A 203 22.32 -7.48 -22.65
CA SER A 203 21.96 -8.25 -23.84
C SER A 203 20.80 -7.61 -24.65
N GLY A 204 20.08 -6.66 -24.07
CA GLY A 204 18.92 -5.98 -24.69
C GLY A 204 19.09 -4.48 -24.92
N THR A 205 20.19 -3.84 -24.43
CA THR A 205 20.30 -2.37 -24.53
C THR A 205 21.71 -1.84 -24.32
N ASP A 206 22.02 -0.72 -25.00
CA ASP A 206 23.21 0.11 -24.76
C ASP A 206 22.92 1.32 -23.85
N VAL A 207 21.69 1.47 -23.35
CA VAL A 207 21.33 2.52 -22.40
C VAL A 207 22.18 2.39 -21.15
N PRO A 208 22.74 3.50 -20.60
CA PRO A 208 23.52 3.47 -19.38
C PRO A 208 22.78 2.82 -18.21
N LEU A 209 23.49 2.02 -17.39
CA LEU A 209 22.95 1.36 -16.21
C LEU A 209 23.56 1.97 -14.96
N ALA A 210 22.71 2.51 -14.06
CA ALA A 210 23.11 2.95 -12.74
C ALA A 210 22.59 1.96 -11.68
N VAL A 211 23.51 1.39 -10.88
CA VAL A 211 23.20 0.37 -9.89
C VAL A 211 23.04 1.01 -8.53
N GLY A 212 21.87 0.82 -7.91
CA GLY A 212 21.55 1.23 -6.54
C GLY A 212 21.37 0.04 -5.60
N PHE A 213 21.28 0.34 -4.32
CA PHE A 213 21.12 -0.60 -3.20
C PHE A 213 22.40 -1.30 -2.71
N GLY A 214 22.70 -1.10 -1.42
CA GLY A 214 23.75 -1.82 -0.71
C GLY A 214 25.16 -1.24 -0.83
N VAL A 215 25.39 -0.27 -1.71
CA VAL A 215 26.71 0.39 -1.85
C VAL A 215 26.92 1.36 -0.70
N SER A 216 28.02 1.21 0.05
CA SER A 216 28.23 1.94 1.29
C SER A 216 29.64 2.55 1.46
N ASN A 217 30.58 2.19 0.61
CA ASN A 217 31.99 2.63 0.68
C ASN A 217 32.63 2.67 -0.71
N ARG A 218 33.89 3.14 -0.76
CA ARG A 218 34.65 3.25 -2.00
C ARG A 218 34.90 1.90 -2.69
N ASP A 219 35.22 0.86 -1.92
CA ASP A 219 35.52 -0.46 -2.50
C ASP A 219 34.28 -1.03 -3.21
N HIS A 220 33.11 -0.94 -2.57
CA HIS A 220 31.84 -1.29 -3.22
C HIS A 220 31.56 -0.42 -4.44
N PHE A 221 31.86 0.87 -4.38
CA PHE A 221 31.69 1.76 -5.53
C PHE A 221 32.56 1.36 -6.72
N VAL A 222 33.83 1.03 -6.47
CA VAL A 222 34.76 0.59 -7.53
C VAL A 222 34.36 -0.76 -8.09
N GLU A 223 33.95 -1.71 -7.25
CA GLU A 223 33.53 -3.06 -7.66
C GLU A 223 32.26 -2.98 -8.55
N VAL A 224 31.23 -2.25 -8.12
CA VAL A 224 30.00 -2.08 -8.90
C VAL A 224 30.24 -1.25 -10.14
N GLY A 225 31.04 -0.20 -10.05
CA GLY A 225 31.42 0.67 -11.16
C GLY A 225 32.27 -0.02 -12.24
N ALA A 226 32.92 -1.13 -11.92
CA ALA A 226 33.59 -1.96 -12.92
C ALA A 226 32.59 -2.77 -13.80
N LEU A 227 31.33 -2.91 -13.36
CA LEU A 227 30.29 -3.68 -14.02
C LEU A 227 29.18 -2.80 -14.61
N SER A 228 29.05 -1.53 -14.18
CA SER A 228 27.97 -0.63 -14.54
C SER A 228 28.47 0.75 -14.98
N ASP A 229 27.60 1.57 -15.58
CA ASP A 229 27.94 2.93 -16.00
C ASP A 229 27.80 3.97 -14.88
N GLY A 230 27.09 3.62 -13.80
CA GLY A 230 26.90 4.47 -12.64
C GLY A 230 26.57 3.69 -11.38
N VAL A 231 26.84 4.31 -10.24
CA VAL A 231 26.61 3.74 -8.91
C VAL A 231 25.87 4.74 -8.05
N VAL A 232 24.77 4.28 -7.43
CA VAL A 232 23.90 5.11 -6.59
C VAL A 232 24.15 4.81 -5.11
N ILE A 233 24.31 5.85 -4.32
CA ILE A 233 24.45 5.75 -2.85
C ILE A 233 23.46 6.69 -2.17
N GLY A 234 22.56 6.13 -1.37
CA GLY A 234 21.54 6.87 -0.61
C GLY A 234 21.66 6.65 0.90
N SER A 235 21.17 5.53 1.41
CA SER A 235 21.01 5.26 2.85
C SER A 235 22.29 5.51 3.68
N LYS A 236 23.46 5.20 3.11
CA LYS A 236 24.74 5.44 3.81
C LYS A 236 25.08 6.92 3.92
N LEU A 237 24.82 7.70 2.88
CA LEU A 237 25.00 9.15 2.90
C LEU A 237 24.08 9.80 3.93
N ILE A 238 22.77 9.44 3.92
CA ILE A 238 21.78 9.88 4.93
C ILE A 238 22.27 9.55 6.35
N GLN A 239 22.76 8.32 6.57
CA GLN A 239 23.33 7.90 7.87
C GLN A 239 24.54 8.75 8.28
N CYS A 240 25.44 9.06 7.35
CA CYS A 240 26.60 9.91 7.63
C CYS A 240 26.19 11.33 8.02
N ILE A 241 25.21 11.91 7.34
CA ILE A 241 24.67 13.24 7.66
C ILE A 241 23.98 13.22 9.03
N LYS A 242 23.15 12.20 9.31
CA LYS A 242 22.47 12.03 10.60
C LYS A 242 23.46 12.00 11.78
N ASN A 243 24.54 11.25 11.62
CA ASN A 243 25.52 10.99 12.68
C ASN A 243 26.58 12.10 12.81
N ALA A 244 26.56 13.13 11.97
CA ALA A 244 27.60 14.19 11.94
C ALA A 244 27.53 15.19 13.09
N GLY A 245 26.45 15.12 13.89
CA GLY A 245 26.28 16.05 15.03
C GLY A 245 25.25 17.16 14.75
N PRO A 246 25.00 18.04 15.73
CA PRO A 246 23.85 18.93 15.71
C PRO A 246 24.03 20.19 14.84
N THR A 247 25.24 20.52 14.39
CA THR A 247 25.45 21.76 13.63
C THR A 247 25.40 21.53 12.13
N LYS A 248 24.91 22.52 11.39
CA LYS A 248 24.86 22.55 9.93
C LYS A 248 26.24 22.32 9.30
N GLU A 249 27.26 23.00 9.81
CA GLU A 249 28.63 22.90 9.30
C GLU A 249 29.18 21.48 9.42
N ALA A 250 28.89 20.78 10.53
CA ALA A 250 29.30 19.40 10.73
C ALA A 250 28.64 18.48 9.72
N ARG A 251 27.34 18.66 9.47
CA ARG A 251 26.55 17.84 8.51
C ARG A 251 27.01 18.10 7.06
N VAL A 252 27.21 19.36 6.68
CA VAL A 252 27.72 19.75 5.36
C VAL A 252 29.12 19.18 5.13
N LYS A 253 30.01 19.28 6.16
CA LYS A 253 31.35 18.69 6.11
C LYS A 253 31.29 17.15 5.98
N ALA A 254 30.39 16.48 6.71
CA ALA A 254 30.24 15.03 6.63
C ALA A 254 29.79 14.57 5.24
N ALA A 255 28.83 15.26 4.64
CA ALA A 255 28.35 14.99 3.28
C ALA A 255 29.49 15.15 2.25
N TYR A 256 30.22 16.27 2.32
CA TYR A 256 31.39 16.51 1.47
C TYR A 256 32.45 15.41 1.65
N THR A 257 32.86 15.14 2.89
CA THR A 257 33.90 14.16 3.20
C THR A 257 33.52 12.76 2.74
N PHE A 258 32.25 12.37 2.91
CA PHE A 258 31.73 11.09 2.41
C PHE A 258 31.84 11.01 0.89
N CYS A 259 31.32 11.98 0.14
CA CYS A 259 31.41 11.98 -1.31
C CYS A 259 32.87 12.01 -1.82
N ASP A 260 33.73 12.80 -1.23
CA ASP A 260 35.16 12.85 -1.55
C ASP A 260 35.84 11.49 -1.25
N SER A 261 35.46 10.82 -0.17
CA SER A 261 35.99 9.49 0.15
C SER A 261 35.58 8.43 -0.89
N ILE A 262 34.39 8.56 -1.49
CA ILE A 262 33.92 7.67 -2.57
C ILE A 262 34.67 7.97 -3.87
N THR A 263 34.69 9.24 -4.27
CA THR A 263 35.26 9.65 -5.57
C THR A 263 36.77 9.72 -5.56
N GLY A 264 37.39 9.96 -4.41
CA GLY A 264 38.83 10.25 -4.26
C GLY A 264 39.24 11.55 -4.95
N LYS A 265 38.32 12.52 -5.11
CA LYS A 265 38.57 13.77 -5.85
C LYS A 265 39.77 14.53 -5.32
N SER A 266 39.92 14.61 -4.00
CA SER A 266 41.09 15.24 -3.33
C SER A 266 42.39 14.44 -3.46
N GLN A 267 42.31 13.15 -3.87
CA GLN A 267 43.46 12.21 -3.97
C GLN A 267 43.77 11.81 -5.42
N GLY A 268 43.30 12.58 -6.41
CA GLY A 268 43.55 12.28 -7.83
C GLY A 268 42.46 11.55 -8.58
N GLY A 269 41.30 11.33 -7.95
CA GLY A 269 40.11 10.83 -8.59
C GLY A 269 39.91 9.30 -8.57
N LEU A 270 38.93 8.83 -9.35
CA LEU A 270 38.58 7.42 -9.43
C LEU A 270 39.59 6.61 -10.26
N PRO A 271 39.89 5.36 -9.91
CA PRO A 271 40.66 4.48 -10.77
C PRO A 271 39.94 4.26 -12.10
N ARG A 272 40.68 4.02 -13.17
CA ARG A 272 40.08 3.62 -14.46
C ARG A 272 39.42 2.26 -14.32
N ALA A 273 38.13 2.18 -14.64
CA ALA A 273 37.43 0.90 -14.69
C ALA A 273 37.96 0.03 -15.86
N ARG A 274 37.82 -1.28 -15.74
CA ARG A 274 38.08 -2.17 -16.87
C ARG A 274 37.08 -1.88 -17.99
N PRO A 275 37.45 -2.05 -19.29
CA PRO A 275 36.52 -1.89 -20.39
C PRO A 275 35.30 -2.80 -20.20
N LEU A 276 34.12 -2.24 -20.32
CA LEU A 276 32.87 -3.00 -20.34
C LEU A 276 32.93 -3.97 -21.53
N VAL A 277 32.65 -5.26 -21.29
CA VAL A 277 32.46 -6.24 -22.35
C VAL A 277 31.24 -5.77 -23.14
N THR A 278 31.43 -5.42 -24.39
CA THR A 278 30.33 -5.05 -25.32
C THR A 278 29.58 -6.33 -25.68
N PRO A 279 28.31 -6.49 -25.26
CA PRO A 279 27.53 -7.64 -25.69
C PRO A 279 27.19 -7.55 -27.17
N THR A 280 27.08 -8.71 -27.80
CA THR A 280 26.56 -8.79 -29.19
C THR A 280 25.09 -8.34 -29.19
N PRO A 281 24.68 -7.42 -30.07
CA PRO A 281 23.27 -6.97 -30.14
C PRO A 281 22.34 -8.15 -30.39
N ILE A 282 21.26 -8.23 -29.60
CA ILE A 282 20.15 -9.15 -29.87
C ILE A 282 19.31 -8.49 -30.99
N GLU A 283 18.91 -9.29 -31.96
CA GLU A 283 17.95 -8.88 -32.99
C GLU A 283 16.71 -8.26 -32.35
N THR A 284 16.37 -7.06 -32.75
CA THR A 284 15.21 -6.32 -32.27
C THR A 284 13.93 -7.01 -32.76
N GLY A 285 13.39 -7.88 -31.93
CA GLY A 285 12.00 -8.33 -32.09
C GLY A 285 11.03 -7.16 -31.87
N ALA A 286 9.79 -7.29 -32.35
CA ALA A 286 8.75 -6.30 -32.13
C ALA A 286 8.66 -5.94 -30.65
N VAL A 287 8.50 -4.64 -30.33
CA VAL A 287 8.30 -4.14 -28.98
C VAL A 287 7.05 -4.81 -28.40
N PRO A 288 7.12 -5.50 -27.26
CA PRO A 288 5.95 -6.11 -26.66
C PRO A 288 4.90 -5.03 -26.36
N GLU A 289 3.63 -5.30 -26.67
CA GLU A 289 2.53 -4.45 -26.20
C GLU A 289 2.48 -4.47 -24.67
N SER A 290 2.04 -3.35 -24.07
CA SER A 290 1.87 -3.26 -22.62
C SER A 290 0.93 -4.36 -22.13
N HIS A 291 1.37 -5.13 -21.12
CA HIS A 291 0.63 -6.25 -20.56
C HIS A 291 -0.28 -5.84 -19.38
N VAL A 292 -0.89 -4.65 -19.43
CA VAL A 292 -1.93 -4.30 -18.44
C VAL A 292 -3.18 -5.09 -18.77
N SER A 293 -3.59 -5.96 -17.86
CA SER A 293 -4.84 -6.67 -17.98
C SER A 293 -6.01 -5.68 -18.04
N LYS A 294 -6.92 -5.84 -19.01
CA LYS A 294 -8.15 -5.03 -19.10
C LYS A 294 -9.03 -5.16 -17.85
N THR A 295 -8.79 -6.17 -17.03
CA THR A 295 -9.52 -6.43 -15.78
C THR A 295 -8.89 -5.72 -14.57
N ALA A 296 -7.75 -5.06 -14.74
CA ALA A 296 -7.03 -4.36 -13.66
C ALA A 296 -7.78 -3.14 -13.10
N HIS A 297 -8.76 -2.59 -13.81
CA HIS A 297 -9.44 -1.34 -13.48
C HIS A 297 -10.94 -1.50 -13.27
N PHE A 298 -11.49 -0.65 -12.39
CA PHE A 298 -12.90 -0.39 -12.17
C PHE A 298 -13.14 1.08 -12.57
N GLY A 299 -13.49 1.33 -13.84
CA GLY A 299 -13.46 2.68 -14.38
C GLY A 299 -12.07 3.32 -14.28
N GLU A 300 -11.95 4.42 -13.55
CA GLU A 300 -10.69 5.14 -13.31
C GLU A 300 -9.87 4.58 -12.12
N PHE A 301 -10.44 3.65 -11.35
CA PHE A 301 -9.86 3.11 -10.12
C PHE A 301 -9.29 1.71 -10.33
N GLY A 302 -8.36 1.30 -9.47
CA GLY A 302 -7.66 0.02 -9.59
C GLY A 302 -6.21 0.20 -10.03
N GLY A 303 -5.75 -0.65 -10.93
CA GLY A 303 -4.41 -0.63 -11.50
C GLY A 303 -3.34 -1.30 -10.64
N GLN A 304 -2.09 -1.08 -11.02
CA GLN A 304 -0.90 -1.63 -10.35
C GLN A 304 0.15 -0.52 -10.15
N TYR A 305 0.15 0.12 -8.99
CA TYR A 305 1.10 1.17 -8.60
C TYR A 305 2.12 0.59 -7.61
N ILE A 306 3.02 -0.24 -8.14
CA ILE A 306 3.92 -1.08 -7.35
C ILE A 306 5.37 -0.91 -7.80
N PRO A 307 6.35 -1.17 -6.90
CA PRO A 307 7.74 -1.28 -7.31
C PRO A 307 7.96 -2.38 -8.35
N GLU A 308 8.85 -2.14 -9.31
CA GLU A 308 9.18 -3.09 -10.39
C GLU A 308 9.53 -4.51 -9.88
N ALA A 309 10.14 -4.61 -8.71
CA ALA A 309 10.47 -5.89 -8.08
C ALA A 309 9.25 -6.81 -7.84
N LEU A 310 8.05 -6.25 -7.69
CA LEU A 310 6.81 -6.98 -7.45
C LEU A 310 6.03 -7.36 -8.71
N VAL A 311 6.39 -6.81 -9.88
CA VAL A 311 5.62 -7.02 -11.12
C VAL A 311 5.50 -8.49 -11.48
N GLN A 312 6.61 -9.23 -11.44
CA GLN A 312 6.61 -10.64 -11.83
C GLN A 312 5.70 -11.50 -10.92
N CYS A 313 5.74 -11.29 -9.61
CA CYS A 313 4.89 -12.07 -8.71
C CYS A 313 3.41 -11.72 -8.81
N HIS A 314 3.07 -10.46 -9.14
CA HIS A 314 1.68 -10.09 -9.42
C HIS A 314 1.18 -10.74 -10.71
N ARG A 315 2.01 -10.80 -11.77
CA ARG A 315 1.66 -11.53 -13.01
C ARG A 315 1.48 -13.03 -12.76
N GLU A 316 2.34 -13.64 -11.96
CA GLU A 316 2.20 -15.04 -11.57
C GLU A 316 0.89 -15.27 -10.78
N LEU A 317 0.58 -14.39 -9.83
CA LEU A 317 -0.65 -14.44 -9.04
C LEU A 317 -1.87 -14.23 -9.93
N GLU A 318 -1.86 -13.22 -10.81
CA GLU A 318 -2.95 -12.93 -11.75
C GLU A 318 -3.24 -14.15 -12.64
N LYS A 319 -2.19 -14.72 -13.27
CA LYS A 319 -2.32 -15.91 -14.12
C LYS A 319 -2.86 -17.12 -13.35
N ALA A 320 -2.35 -17.35 -12.14
CA ALA A 320 -2.79 -18.46 -11.30
C ALA A 320 -4.26 -18.27 -10.86
N TYR A 321 -4.62 -17.04 -10.49
CA TYR A 321 -5.99 -16.72 -10.11
C TYR A 321 -6.95 -16.78 -11.32
N ASP A 322 -6.56 -16.27 -12.46
CA ASP A 322 -7.35 -16.35 -13.68
C ASP A 322 -7.61 -17.81 -14.10
N THR A 323 -6.61 -18.67 -13.95
CA THR A 323 -6.77 -20.11 -14.13
C THR A 323 -7.71 -20.70 -13.06
N ALA A 324 -7.49 -20.39 -11.79
CA ALA A 324 -8.25 -20.97 -10.68
C ALA A 324 -9.73 -20.58 -10.69
N ARG A 325 -10.05 -19.31 -11.00
CA ARG A 325 -11.45 -18.84 -11.01
C ARG A 325 -12.32 -19.54 -12.06
N HIS A 326 -11.72 -20.07 -13.13
CA HIS A 326 -12.41 -20.83 -14.19
C HIS A 326 -12.30 -22.35 -13.99
N ASP A 327 -11.54 -22.80 -12.98
CA ASP A 327 -11.37 -24.22 -12.66
C ASP A 327 -12.41 -24.72 -11.64
N PRO A 328 -13.37 -25.57 -12.03
CA PRO A 328 -14.33 -26.14 -11.09
C PRO A 328 -13.69 -26.88 -9.92
N THR A 329 -12.47 -27.41 -10.08
CA THR A 329 -11.78 -28.12 -9.00
C THR A 329 -11.33 -27.19 -7.89
N PHE A 330 -10.91 -25.96 -8.22
CA PHE A 330 -10.59 -24.94 -7.23
C PHE A 330 -11.81 -24.58 -6.37
N TRP A 331 -12.94 -24.32 -7.01
CA TRP A 331 -14.17 -23.97 -6.29
C TRP A 331 -14.68 -25.15 -5.48
N LYS A 332 -14.54 -26.40 -6.01
CA LYS A 332 -14.86 -27.58 -5.23
C LYS A 332 -13.98 -27.69 -3.98
N GLU A 333 -12.66 -27.55 -4.09
CA GLU A 333 -11.75 -27.52 -2.93
C GLU A 333 -12.13 -26.44 -1.91
N PHE A 334 -12.51 -25.24 -2.39
CA PHE A 334 -12.98 -24.16 -1.55
C PHE A 334 -14.31 -24.50 -0.85
N HIS A 335 -15.29 -25.03 -1.58
CA HIS A 335 -16.56 -25.43 -1.02
C HIS A 335 -16.43 -26.62 -0.04
N ASP A 336 -15.50 -27.53 -0.25
CA ASP A 336 -15.19 -28.63 0.66
C ASP A 336 -14.74 -28.09 2.06
N GLN A 337 -14.28 -26.82 2.15
CA GLN A 337 -13.94 -26.17 3.42
C GLN A 337 -15.16 -25.51 4.11
N PHE A 338 -16.31 -25.41 3.48
CA PHE A 338 -17.48 -24.68 4.01
C PHE A 338 -17.93 -25.20 5.37
N LYS A 339 -17.94 -26.52 5.56
CA LYS A 339 -18.25 -27.11 6.86
C LYS A 339 -17.27 -26.65 7.96
N TYR A 340 -15.99 -26.53 7.63
CA TYR A 340 -14.97 -26.04 8.56
C TYR A 340 -15.12 -24.54 8.82
N ILE A 341 -15.42 -23.76 7.80
CA ILE A 341 -15.65 -22.31 7.89
C ILE A 341 -16.93 -22.01 8.68
N GLY A 342 -17.92 -22.89 8.69
CA GLY A 342 -19.24 -22.68 9.29
C GLY A 342 -20.27 -22.16 8.28
N ARG A 343 -20.14 -22.54 6.98
CA ARG A 343 -21.04 -22.10 5.92
C ARG A 343 -22.05 -23.19 5.51
N PRO A 344 -23.24 -22.78 4.99
CA PRO A 344 -23.71 -21.39 4.83
C PRO A 344 -23.89 -20.67 6.17
N SER A 345 -23.49 -19.39 6.26
CA SER A 345 -23.82 -18.59 7.42
C SER A 345 -25.32 -18.26 7.41
N GLU A 346 -25.92 -18.14 8.58
CA GLU A 346 -27.36 -17.93 8.72
C GLU A 346 -27.79 -16.53 8.25
N LEU A 347 -28.97 -16.42 7.65
CA LEU A 347 -29.69 -15.16 7.50
C LEU A 347 -30.80 -15.15 8.56
N TYR A 348 -30.57 -14.36 9.62
CA TYR A 348 -31.42 -14.28 10.80
C TYR A 348 -32.31 -13.04 10.76
N GLU A 349 -33.63 -13.19 10.92
CA GLU A 349 -34.53 -12.05 11.09
C GLU A 349 -34.41 -11.47 12.51
N ALA A 350 -34.03 -10.21 12.61
CA ALA A 350 -33.94 -9.49 13.88
C ALA A 350 -35.32 -8.92 14.25
N GLU A 351 -36.22 -9.79 14.70
CA GLU A 351 -37.65 -9.46 14.91
C GLU A 351 -37.86 -8.36 15.95
N ARG A 352 -37.16 -8.44 17.10
CA ARG A 352 -37.31 -7.45 18.17
C ARG A 352 -36.71 -6.11 17.79
N LEU A 353 -35.58 -6.13 17.10
CA LEU A 353 -34.93 -4.92 16.60
C LEU A 353 -35.80 -4.27 15.51
N SER A 354 -36.35 -5.04 14.57
CA SER A 354 -37.27 -4.57 13.53
C SER A 354 -38.51 -3.92 14.14
N LYS A 355 -39.15 -4.59 15.10
CA LYS A 355 -40.31 -4.09 15.82
C LYS A 355 -40.01 -2.80 16.58
N TRP A 356 -38.84 -2.74 17.22
CA TRP A 356 -38.42 -1.55 17.96
C TRP A 356 -38.11 -0.38 17.01
N ALA A 357 -37.46 -0.65 15.87
CA ALA A 357 -37.19 0.36 14.84
C ALA A 357 -38.48 0.93 14.23
N GLY A 358 -39.53 0.12 14.09
CA GLY A 358 -40.87 0.55 13.68
C GLY A 358 -41.05 0.78 12.20
N GLY A 359 -40.32 0.09 11.33
CA GLY A 359 -40.37 0.19 9.86
C GLY A 359 -40.02 -1.13 9.19
N ALA A 360 -39.09 -1.12 8.25
CA ALA A 360 -38.69 -2.31 7.49
C ALA A 360 -38.16 -3.45 8.38
N ARG A 361 -38.30 -4.68 7.89
CA ARG A 361 -37.77 -5.87 8.53
C ARG A 361 -36.24 -5.92 8.34
N ILE A 362 -35.50 -6.09 9.44
CA ILE A 362 -34.04 -6.15 9.45
C ILE A 362 -33.60 -7.59 9.53
N TRP A 363 -32.74 -8.00 8.61
CA TRP A 363 -32.15 -9.32 8.52
C TRP A 363 -30.65 -9.23 8.73
N LEU A 364 -30.06 -10.11 9.52
CA LEU A 364 -28.64 -10.15 9.80
C LEU A 364 -27.98 -11.33 9.09
N LYS A 365 -27.06 -11.06 8.18
CA LYS A 365 -26.20 -12.11 7.59
C LYS A 365 -25.08 -12.39 8.58
N ARG A 366 -25.14 -13.54 9.26
CA ARG A 366 -24.40 -13.92 10.46
C ARG A 366 -22.97 -14.41 10.17
N GLU A 367 -22.11 -13.53 9.58
CA GLU A 367 -20.69 -13.84 9.37
C GLU A 367 -19.89 -13.86 10.70
N ASP A 368 -20.44 -13.33 11.76
CA ASP A 368 -19.94 -13.39 13.13
C ASP A 368 -19.92 -14.83 13.71
N LEU A 369 -20.73 -15.74 13.17
CA LEU A 369 -20.78 -17.15 13.56
C LEU A 369 -19.78 -18.04 12.80
N ASN A 370 -19.07 -17.52 11.83
CA ASN A 370 -18.03 -18.28 11.13
C ASN A 370 -16.91 -18.69 12.10
N HIS A 371 -16.17 -19.74 11.74
CA HIS A 371 -15.17 -20.41 12.58
C HIS A 371 -14.22 -19.47 13.35
N THR A 372 -13.76 -18.39 12.74
CA THR A 372 -12.86 -17.39 13.39
C THR A 372 -13.60 -16.18 13.98
N GLY A 373 -14.94 -16.19 13.90
CA GLY A 373 -15.79 -15.10 14.39
C GLY A 373 -15.92 -13.92 13.46
N SER A 374 -15.59 -14.08 12.17
CA SER A 374 -15.78 -13.04 11.14
C SER A 374 -15.75 -13.60 9.72
N HIS A 375 -16.15 -12.76 8.74
CA HIS A 375 -16.07 -13.04 7.30
C HIS A 375 -14.65 -13.30 6.77
N LYS A 376 -13.62 -12.90 7.51
CA LYS A 376 -12.21 -12.96 7.05
C LYS A 376 -11.75 -14.38 6.70
N ILE A 377 -12.31 -15.40 7.33
CA ILE A 377 -11.95 -16.80 7.08
C ILE A 377 -12.25 -17.25 5.64
N ASN A 378 -13.29 -16.68 4.99
CA ASN A 378 -13.63 -17.00 3.60
C ASN A 378 -12.45 -16.69 2.67
N ASN A 379 -11.96 -15.46 2.76
CA ASN A 379 -10.83 -14.97 1.99
C ASN A 379 -9.53 -15.70 2.35
N ALA A 380 -9.25 -15.89 3.65
CA ALA A 380 -8.02 -16.52 4.11
C ALA A 380 -7.89 -17.96 3.59
N VAL A 381 -8.95 -18.76 3.67
CA VAL A 381 -8.94 -20.13 3.16
C VAL A 381 -8.77 -20.15 1.63
N GLY A 382 -9.50 -19.31 0.89
CA GLY A 382 -9.40 -19.25 -0.56
C GLY A 382 -8.00 -18.87 -1.05
N GLN A 383 -7.39 -17.82 -0.45
CA GLN A 383 -6.03 -17.42 -0.81
C GLN A 383 -4.97 -18.45 -0.40
N VAL A 384 -5.12 -19.14 0.74
CA VAL A 384 -4.20 -20.23 1.13
C VAL A 384 -4.28 -21.39 0.12
N LEU A 385 -5.47 -21.76 -0.36
CA LEU A 385 -5.60 -22.77 -1.41
C LEU A 385 -4.90 -22.35 -2.71
N LEU A 386 -5.05 -21.08 -3.10
CA LEU A 386 -4.35 -20.53 -4.27
C LEU A 386 -2.82 -20.53 -4.06
N ALA A 387 -2.34 -20.11 -2.90
CA ALA A 387 -0.91 -20.10 -2.55
C ALA A 387 -0.30 -21.52 -2.62
N LYS A 388 -1.02 -22.52 -2.14
CA LYS A 388 -0.61 -23.94 -2.29
C LYS A 388 -0.50 -24.37 -3.74
N ARG A 389 -1.43 -23.99 -4.60
CA ARG A 389 -1.37 -24.26 -6.05
C ARG A 389 -0.18 -23.56 -6.71
N LEU A 390 0.25 -22.40 -6.20
CA LEU A 390 1.46 -21.69 -6.59
C LEU A 390 2.76 -22.29 -5.99
N GLY A 391 2.65 -23.32 -5.15
CA GLY A 391 3.82 -23.94 -4.49
C GLY A 391 4.46 -23.08 -3.40
N LYS A 392 3.75 -22.04 -2.90
CA LYS A 392 4.25 -21.20 -1.81
C LYS A 392 4.17 -21.95 -0.47
N THR A 393 5.20 -21.82 0.34
CA THR A 393 5.31 -22.49 1.64
C THR A 393 5.19 -21.56 2.83
N ARG A 394 5.26 -20.26 2.58
CA ARG A 394 5.18 -19.19 3.58
C ARG A 394 4.08 -18.20 3.21
N ILE A 395 3.29 -17.82 4.20
CA ILE A 395 2.24 -16.80 4.08
C ILE A 395 2.59 -15.62 4.98
N ILE A 396 2.46 -14.42 4.45
CA ILE A 396 2.50 -13.20 5.23
C ILE A 396 1.14 -12.49 5.11
N ALA A 397 0.76 -11.76 6.15
CA ALA A 397 -0.45 -10.93 6.12
C ALA A 397 -0.30 -9.73 7.06
N GLU A 398 -1.02 -8.66 6.76
CA GLU A 398 -1.25 -7.52 7.63
C GLU A 398 -2.52 -7.71 8.45
N THR A 399 -2.66 -7.01 9.58
CA THR A 399 -3.92 -6.96 10.32
C THR A 399 -4.01 -5.71 11.20
N GLY A 400 -5.19 -5.09 11.28
CA GLY A 400 -5.52 -4.02 12.23
C GLY A 400 -6.23 -4.60 13.46
N ALA A 401 -7.55 -4.85 13.38
CA ALA A 401 -8.33 -5.46 14.49
C ALA A 401 -7.90 -6.89 14.87
N GLY A 402 -6.94 -7.49 14.17
CA GLY A 402 -6.47 -8.84 14.40
C GLY A 402 -7.34 -9.94 13.81
N GLN A 403 -8.55 -9.64 13.34
CA GLN A 403 -9.47 -10.65 12.78
C GLN A 403 -8.90 -11.32 11.53
N HIS A 404 -8.27 -10.54 10.64
CA HIS A 404 -7.61 -11.08 9.45
C HIS A 404 -6.41 -11.95 9.83
N GLY A 405 -5.57 -11.47 10.77
CA GLY A 405 -4.43 -12.23 11.29
C GLY A 405 -4.84 -13.57 11.90
N VAL A 406 -5.92 -13.58 12.71
CA VAL A 406 -6.47 -14.83 13.28
C VAL A 406 -6.95 -15.76 12.16
N ALA A 407 -7.68 -15.25 11.16
CA ALA A 407 -8.18 -16.07 10.05
C ALA A 407 -7.04 -16.65 9.22
N THR A 408 -6.00 -15.85 8.93
CA THR A 408 -4.81 -16.28 8.19
C THR A 408 -4.02 -17.32 8.97
N ALA A 409 -3.72 -17.06 10.26
CA ALA A 409 -3.03 -18.02 11.10
C ALA A 409 -3.80 -19.35 11.23
N THR A 410 -5.14 -19.29 11.35
CA THR A 410 -6.02 -20.47 11.36
C THR A 410 -5.90 -21.27 10.04
N ALA A 411 -5.97 -20.60 8.91
CA ALA A 411 -5.85 -21.27 7.61
C ALA A 411 -4.44 -21.86 7.43
N CYS A 412 -3.40 -21.13 7.79
CA CYS A 412 -2.01 -21.64 7.72
C CYS A 412 -1.78 -22.86 8.61
N ALA A 413 -2.27 -22.81 9.86
CA ALA A 413 -2.19 -23.96 10.77
C ALA A 413 -2.92 -25.19 10.20
N LYS A 414 -4.12 -25.00 9.64
CA LYS A 414 -4.90 -26.07 9.01
C LYS A 414 -4.17 -26.72 7.81
N PHE A 415 -3.51 -25.91 7.00
CA PHE A 415 -2.88 -26.39 5.76
C PHE A 415 -1.36 -26.62 5.87
N GLY A 416 -0.76 -26.42 7.06
CA GLY A 416 0.66 -26.72 7.34
C GLY A 416 1.62 -25.74 6.66
N LEU A 417 1.31 -24.43 6.64
CA LEU A 417 2.15 -23.39 6.05
C LEU A 417 2.77 -22.50 7.14
N GLU A 418 3.97 -22.01 6.91
CA GLU A 418 4.59 -20.98 7.74
C GLU A 418 3.74 -19.69 7.66
N CYS A 419 3.56 -19.00 8.80
CA CYS A 419 2.72 -17.82 8.87
C CYS A 419 3.40 -16.69 9.65
N VAL A 420 3.49 -15.51 9.03
CA VAL A 420 3.97 -14.28 9.67
C VAL A 420 2.89 -13.19 9.54
N ILE A 421 2.51 -12.61 10.68
CA ILE A 421 1.49 -11.57 10.74
C ILE A 421 2.12 -10.26 11.18
N TYR A 422 1.91 -9.20 10.39
CA TYR A 422 2.28 -7.83 10.72
C TYR A 422 1.08 -7.10 11.32
N MET A 423 1.28 -6.45 12.45
CA MET A 423 0.23 -5.70 13.15
C MET A 423 0.84 -4.45 13.78
N GLY A 424 0.20 -3.30 13.62
CA GLY A 424 0.67 -2.07 14.25
C GLY A 424 0.76 -2.22 15.76
N ALA A 425 1.78 -1.67 16.40
CA ALA A 425 1.98 -1.81 17.86
C ALA A 425 0.81 -1.24 18.65
N GLU A 426 0.17 -0.16 18.17
CA GLU A 426 -1.05 0.38 18.76
C GLU A 426 -2.24 -0.57 18.60
N ASP A 427 -2.34 -1.22 17.45
CA ASP A 427 -3.38 -2.23 17.22
C ASP A 427 -3.17 -3.49 18.08
N VAL A 428 -1.91 -3.92 18.28
CA VAL A 428 -1.58 -5.00 19.21
C VAL A 428 -2.06 -4.67 20.63
N ARG A 429 -1.90 -3.41 21.06
CA ARG A 429 -2.36 -2.94 22.38
C ARG A 429 -3.89 -2.91 22.45
N ARG A 430 -4.57 -2.33 21.44
CA ARG A 430 -6.03 -2.22 21.40
C ARG A 430 -6.73 -3.58 21.31
N GLN A 431 -6.10 -4.56 20.64
CA GLN A 431 -6.67 -5.85 20.27
C GLN A 431 -5.83 -7.04 20.78
N ALA A 432 -5.38 -6.95 22.05
CA ALA A 432 -4.47 -7.91 22.67
C ALA A 432 -4.99 -9.36 22.62
N LEU A 433 -6.30 -9.58 22.71
CA LEU A 433 -6.91 -10.91 22.62
C LEU A 433 -6.63 -11.58 21.27
N ASN A 434 -6.76 -10.85 20.17
CA ASN A 434 -6.45 -11.39 18.83
C ASN A 434 -4.95 -11.59 18.65
N ALA A 435 -4.10 -10.71 19.18
CA ALA A 435 -2.65 -10.89 19.17
C ALA A 435 -2.22 -12.20 19.87
N VAL A 436 -2.84 -12.53 21.00
CA VAL A 436 -2.62 -13.81 21.70
C VAL A 436 -3.12 -14.99 20.86
N ARG A 437 -4.32 -14.92 20.27
CA ARG A 437 -4.87 -15.97 19.39
C ARG A 437 -3.95 -16.28 18.21
N ILE A 438 -3.41 -15.25 17.54
CA ILE A 438 -2.48 -15.39 16.42
C ILE A 438 -1.25 -16.20 16.84
N ARG A 439 -0.63 -15.85 17.98
CA ARG A 439 0.54 -16.57 18.50
C ARG A 439 0.20 -18.01 18.91
N MET A 440 -0.96 -18.24 19.54
CA MET A 440 -1.41 -19.59 19.93
C MET A 440 -1.67 -20.51 18.73
N LEU A 441 -2.04 -19.93 17.57
CA LEU A 441 -2.20 -20.66 16.30
C LEU A 441 -0.86 -20.98 15.63
N GLY A 442 0.27 -20.61 16.23
CA GLY A 442 1.61 -20.91 15.75
C GLY A 442 2.17 -19.90 14.77
N ALA A 443 1.48 -18.79 14.50
CA ALA A 443 1.99 -17.73 13.64
C ALA A 443 2.97 -16.82 14.40
N GLN A 444 4.00 -16.35 13.71
CA GLN A 444 4.85 -15.26 14.19
C GLN A 444 4.09 -13.94 14.07
N LEU A 445 3.94 -13.21 15.17
CA LEU A 445 3.35 -11.88 15.18
C LEU A 445 4.43 -10.82 15.37
N ILE A 446 4.57 -9.93 14.39
CA ILE A 446 5.51 -8.82 14.39
C ILE A 446 4.73 -7.54 14.66
N ALA A 447 5.05 -6.87 15.78
CA ALA A 447 4.51 -5.56 16.11
C ALA A 447 5.30 -4.48 15.33
N VAL A 448 4.59 -3.65 14.55
CA VAL A 448 5.19 -2.59 13.74
C VAL A 448 5.22 -1.30 14.55
N GLU A 449 6.42 -0.80 14.80
CA GLU A 449 6.68 0.38 15.62
C GLU A 449 6.88 1.68 14.81
N SER A 450 6.88 1.59 13.48
CA SER A 450 7.03 2.74 12.58
C SER A 450 5.70 3.46 12.33
N GLY A 451 5.76 4.73 11.93
CA GLY A 451 4.60 5.54 11.54
C GLY A 451 3.57 5.72 12.66
N SER A 452 2.29 5.66 12.31
CA SER A 452 1.15 5.71 13.23
C SER A 452 0.99 4.43 14.08
N LYS A 453 1.77 3.38 13.80
CA LYS A 453 1.73 2.06 14.46
C LYS A 453 0.37 1.36 14.33
N THR A 454 -0.30 1.58 13.21
CA THR A 454 -1.63 1.03 12.87
C THR A 454 -1.57 0.15 11.63
N LEU A 455 -2.74 -0.29 11.14
CA LEU A 455 -2.89 -1.13 9.95
C LEU A 455 -2.13 -0.62 8.74
N LYS A 456 -2.10 0.71 8.49
CA LYS A 456 -1.39 1.32 7.37
C LYS A 456 0.09 0.94 7.36
N ASP A 457 0.74 1.03 8.52
CA ASP A 457 2.16 0.72 8.66
C ASP A 457 2.43 -0.79 8.61
N ALA A 458 1.49 -1.60 9.11
CA ALA A 458 1.55 -3.06 8.98
C ALA A 458 1.52 -3.50 7.52
N ILE A 459 0.73 -2.85 6.65
CA ILE A 459 0.73 -3.08 5.20
C ILE A 459 2.09 -2.75 4.59
N ASN A 460 2.69 -1.62 4.98
CA ASN A 460 4.00 -1.22 4.50
C ASN A 460 5.09 -2.25 4.86
N GLU A 461 5.08 -2.77 6.09
CA GLU A 461 6.05 -3.82 6.51
C GLU A 461 5.81 -5.15 5.81
N ALA A 462 4.55 -5.57 5.64
CA ALA A 462 4.22 -6.79 4.90
C ALA A 462 4.70 -6.70 3.44
N ASN A 463 4.54 -5.56 2.78
CA ASN A 463 5.05 -5.33 1.42
C ASN A 463 6.58 -5.44 1.37
N ARG A 464 7.31 -4.89 2.36
CA ARG A 464 8.79 -4.99 2.43
C ARG A 464 9.25 -6.43 2.61
N ASP A 465 8.60 -7.19 3.48
CA ASP A 465 8.88 -8.62 3.63
C ASP A 465 8.62 -9.37 2.32
N TRP A 466 7.49 -9.06 1.66
CA TRP A 466 7.15 -9.73 0.41
C TRP A 466 8.19 -9.51 -0.68
N VAL A 467 8.63 -8.25 -0.89
CA VAL A 467 9.72 -7.94 -1.84
C VAL A 467 10.99 -8.72 -1.51
N THR A 468 11.27 -8.96 -0.24
CA THR A 468 12.48 -9.67 0.20
C THR A 468 12.37 -11.18 -0.02
N ASN A 469 11.20 -11.78 0.21
CA ASN A 469 10.99 -13.22 0.27
C ASN A 469 10.04 -13.76 -0.81
N ILE A 470 9.96 -13.09 -1.94
CA ILE A 470 9.01 -13.29 -3.03
C ILE A 470 8.92 -14.73 -3.56
N HIS A 471 10.04 -15.48 -3.54
CA HIS A 471 10.11 -16.81 -4.16
C HIS A 471 9.25 -17.87 -3.45
N ASN A 472 9.24 -17.87 -2.12
CA ASN A 472 8.53 -18.87 -1.32
C ASN A 472 7.28 -18.32 -0.62
N THR A 473 7.05 -17.01 -0.69
CA THR A 473 6.05 -16.29 0.12
C THR A 473 4.87 -15.84 -0.74
N HIS A 474 3.65 -16.02 -0.21
CA HIS A 474 2.44 -15.37 -0.71
C HIS A 474 1.98 -14.31 0.30
N TYR A 475 1.73 -13.10 -0.19
CA TYR A 475 1.11 -12.05 0.59
C TYR A 475 -0.41 -12.22 0.53
N LEU A 476 -1.01 -12.58 1.66
CA LEU A 476 -2.44 -12.81 1.82
C LEU A 476 -3.12 -11.52 2.27
N VAL A 477 -3.63 -10.76 1.29
CA VAL A 477 -4.26 -9.46 1.56
C VAL A 477 -5.61 -9.62 2.25
N GLY A 478 -5.83 -8.84 3.30
CA GLY A 478 -6.99 -8.98 4.19
C GLY A 478 -8.26 -8.31 3.72
N SER A 479 -8.20 -7.44 2.69
CA SER A 479 -9.36 -6.73 2.20
C SER A 479 -9.36 -6.61 0.67
N ALA A 480 -10.43 -6.05 0.10
CA ALA A 480 -10.56 -5.83 -1.35
C ALA A 480 -9.81 -4.57 -1.80
N ILE A 481 -8.59 -4.40 -1.29
CA ILE A 481 -7.65 -3.29 -1.53
C ILE A 481 -6.38 -3.82 -2.21
N GLY A 482 -5.44 -2.91 -2.45
CA GLY A 482 -4.15 -3.26 -3.04
C GLY A 482 -4.18 -3.37 -4.56
N PRO A 483 -3.03 -3.66 -5.18
CA PRO A 483 -2.90 -3.74 -6.63
C PRO A 483 -3.66 -4.93 -7.19
N HIS A 484 -4.04 -4.84 -8.48
CA HIS A 484 -4.58 -5.99 -9.19
C HIS A 484 -3.61 -7.20 -9.08
N PRO A 485 -4.10 -8.46 -8.84
CA PRO A 485 -5.50 -8.91 -8.87
C PRO A 485 -6.23 -8.92 -7.51
N PHE A 486 -5.63 -8.43 -6.42
CA PHE A 486 -6.19 -8.57 -5.08
C PHE A 486 -7.63 -8.08 -4.92
N PRO A 487 -8.05 -6.90 -5.43
CA PRO A 487 -9.43 -6.45 -5.27
C PRO A 487 -10.46 -7.45 -5.84
N THR A 488 -10.17 -7.99 -7.03
CA THR A 488 -11.04 -8.97 -7.69
C THR A 488 -11.00 -10.33 -6.98
N LEU A 489 -9.81 -10.80 -6.61
CA LEU A 489 -9.62 -12.07 -5.90
C LEU A 489 -10.38 -12.08 -4.56
N VAL A 490 -10.21 -11.04 -3.77
CA VAL A 490 -10.87 -10.94 -2.45
C VAL A 490 -12.39 -10.80 -2.61
N ARG A 491 -12.85 -9.97 -3.57
CA ARG A 491 -14.28 -9.85 -3.89
C ARG A 491 -14.89 -11.21 -4.21
N ASP A 492 -14.29 -11.98 -5.11
CA ASP A 492 -14.86 -13.24 -5.59
C ASP A 492 -14.92 -14.26 -4.47
N LEU A 493 -13.91 -14.36 -3.61
CA LEU A 493 -13.90 -15.22 -2.42
C LEU A 493 -14.90 -14.77 -1.36
N GLN A 494 -15.17 -13.48 -1.23
CA GLN A 494 -16.16 -12.95 -0.28
C GLN A 494 -17.58 -12.90 -0.85
N SER A 495 -17.77 -13.03 -2.16
CA SER A 495 -19.09 -12.94 -2.80
C SER A 495 -20.09 -14.01 -2.32
N VAL A 496 -19.60 -15.08 -1.74
CA VAL A 496 -20.40 -16.12 -1.08
C VAL A 496 -21.35 -15.54 -0.01
N ILE A 497 -20.99 -14.43 0.63
CA ILE A 497 -21.82 -13.73 1.64
C ILE A 497 -23.14 -13.30 1.00
N GLY A 498 -23.06 -12.52 -0.07
CA GLY A 498 -24.24 -11.99 -0.77
C GLY A 498 -24.98 -13.06 -1.57
N GLN A 499 -24.27 -14.05 -2.15
CA GLN A 499 -24.90 -15.16 -2.86
C GLN A 499 -25.82 -15.97 -1.92
N GLU A 500 -25.33 -16.31 -0.74
CA GLU A 500 -26.15 -17.01 0.27
C GLU A 500 -27.27 -16.11 0.79
N ALA A 501 -27.00 -14.84 1.09
CA ALA A 501 -28.02 -13.90 1.59
C ALA A 501 -29.18 -13.73 0.60
N LYS A 502 -28.87 -13.58 -0.69
CA LYS A 502 -29.87 -13.47 -1.77
C LYS A 502 -30.75 -14.69 -1.85
N LYS A 503 -30.14 -15.89 -1.82
CA LYS A 503 -30.86 -17.17 -1.84
C LYS A 503 -31.71 -17.35 -0.59
N GLN A 504 -31.15 -17.12 0.58
CA GLN A 504 -31.81 -17.31 1.88
C GLN A 504 -33.01 -16.38 2.06
N LEU A 505 -32.91 -15.08 1.64
CA LEU A 505 -34.05 -14.19 1.73
C LEU A 505 -35.17 -14.61 0.74
N GLN A 506 -34.78 -15.05 -0.46
CA GLN A 506 -35.76 -15.58 -1.42
C GLN A 506 -36.50 -16.82 -0.86
N GLU A 507 -35.80 -17.70 -0.14
CA GLU A 507 -36.38 -18.87 0.51
C GLU A 507 -37.27 -18.52 1.71
N GLN A 508 -36.90 -17.51 2.52
CA GLN A 508 -37.57 -17.15 3.76
C GLN A 508 -38.70 -16.11 3.58
N ALA A 509 -38.52 -15.15 2.67
CA ALA A 509 -39.46 -14.04 2.45
C ALA A 509 -40.05 -13.98 1.03
N GLY A 510 -39.55 -14.78 0.08
CA GLY A 510 -40.07 -14.83 -1.29
C GLY A 510 -39.71 -13.61 -2.16
N CYS A 511 -38.75 -12.76 -1.74
CA CYS A 511 -38.42 -11.53 -2.43
C CYS A 511 -36.90 -11.22 -2.40
N LEU A 512 -36.50 -10.23 -3.19
CA LEU A 512 -35.19 -9.57 -3.02
C LEU A 512 -35.28 -8.54 -1.87
N PRO A 513 -34.15 -8.18 -1.25
CA PRO A 513 -34.14 -7.09 -0.28
C PRO A 513 -34.38 -5.74 -0.98
N ASP A 514 -34.98 -4.79 -0.26
CA ASP A 514 -35.08 -3.39 -0.71
C ASP A 514 -33.74 -2.66 -0.50
N ALA A 515 -32.98 -3.06 0.53
CA ALA A 515 -31.65 -2.52 0.80
C ALA A 515 -30.70 -3.56 1.39
N VAL A 516 -29.42 -3.39 1.10
CA VAL A 516 -28.31 -4.15 1.69
C VAL A 516 -27.36 -3.16 2.34
N VAL A 517 -27.03 -3.34 3.62
CA VAL A 517 -26.22 -2.44 4.42
C VAL A 517 -24.97 -3.16 4.93
N ALA A 518 -23.79 -2.56 4.76
CA ALA A 518 -22.55 -3.12 5.25
C ALA A 518 -21.56 -2.03 5.68
N CYS A 519 -20.76 -2.27 6.71
CA CYS A 519 -19.68 -1.36 7.09
C CYS A 519 -18.54 -1.41 6.07
N VAL A 520 -17.87 -0.27 5.88
CA VAL A 520 -16.79 -0.09 4.90
C VAL A 520 -15.56 0.49 5.58
N GLY A 521 -14.51 -0.33 5.72
CA GLY A 521 -13.12 0.10 5.89
C GLY A 521 -12.41 -0.14 4.57
N GLY A 522 -11.51 -1.14 4.45
CA GLY A 522 -11.03 -1.58 3.14
C GLY A 522 -12.13 -2.21 2.24
N GLY A 523 -13.29 -2.53 2.79
CA GLY A 523 -14.52 -2.85 2.06
C GLY A 523 -14.74 -4.32 1.69
N SER A 524 -13.98 -5.29 2.23
CA SER A 524 -14.11 -6.71 1.82
C SER A 524 -15.47 -7.33 2.13
N ASN A 525 -16.02 -7.10 3.34
CA ASN A 525 -17.36 -7.61 3.67
C ASN A 525 -18.45 -6.95 2.83
N ALA A 526 -18.33 -5.65 2.62
CA ALA A 526 -19.29 -4.87 1.86
C ALA A 526 -19.32 -5.29 0.38
N ILE A 527 -18.16 -5.41 -0.27
CA ILE A 527 -18.14 -5.85 -1.68
C ILE A 527 -18.57 -7.30 -1.83
N GLY A 528 -18.23 -8.17 -0.86
CA GLY A 528 -18.70 -9.55 -0.84
C GLY A 528 -20.23 -9.66 -0.73
N MET A 529 -20.83 -8.77 0.06
CA MET A 529 -22.29 -8.68 0.18
C MET A 529 -22.91 -8.01 -1.04
N PHE A 530 -22.35 -6.90 -1.55
CA PHE A 530 -22.93 -6.10 -2.63
C PHE A 530 -22.82 -6.74 -4.00
N TYR A 531 -21.73 -7.47 -4.27
CA TYR A 531 -21.40 -7.95 -5.61
C TYR A 531 -22.54 -8.75 -6.28
N PRO A 532 -23.19 -9.70 -5.59
CA PRO A 532 -24.33 -10.45 -6.19
C PRO A 532 -25.60 -9.63 -6.42
N PHE A 533 -25.67 -8.39 -5.91
CA PHE A 533 -26.80 -7.48 -6.07
C PHE A 533 -26.50 -6.29 -6.98
N ILE A 534 -25.27 -6.18 -7.55
CA ILE A 534 -24.91 -5.03 -8.39
C ILE A 534 -25.86 -4.88 -9.57
N ASP A 535 -26.26 -5.98 -10.20
CA ASP A 535 -27.15 -5.97 -11.35
C ASP A 535 -28.64 -5.86 -10.98
N ASP A 536 -29.01 -6.01 -9.70
CA ASP A 536 -30.37 -5.84 -9.22
C ASP A 536 -30.65 -4.35 -8.92
N ALA A 537 -31.03 -3.58 -9.92
CA ALA A 537 -31.21 -2.13 -9.81
C ALA A 537 -32.23 -1.69 -8.75
N SER A 538 -33.19 -2.57 -8.38
CA SER A 538 -34.18 -2.32 -7.33
C SER A 538 -33.59 -2.39 -5.90
N VAL A 539 -32.42 -3.01 -5.73
CA VAL A 539 -31.77 -3.20 -4.43
C VAL A 539 -30.83 -2.03 -4.17
N ARG A 540 -31.08 -1.26 -3.11
CA ARG A 540 -30.18 -0.21 -2.65
C ARG A 540 -28.96 -0.85 -1.98
N LEU A 541 -27.76 -0.37 -2.32
CA LEU A 541 -26.50 -0.79 -1.71
C LEU A 541 -25.97 0.36 -0.84
N VAL A 542 -25.91 0.17 0.47
CA VAL A 542 -25.55 1.23 1.43
C VAL A 542 -24.30 0.83 2.19
N GLY A 543 -23.19 1.52 1.90
CA GLY A 543 -21.92 1.38 2.61
C GLY A 543 -21.80 2.40 3.76
N VAL A 544 -21.41 1.93 4.94
CA VAL A 544 -21.29 2.76 6.13
C VAL A 544 -19.83 2.86 6.56
N GLU A 545 -19.25 4.05 6.42
CA GLU A 545 -17.87 4.34 6.80
C GLU A 545 -17.76 4.79 8.26
N ALA A 546 -16.56 4.69 8.84
CA ALA A 546 -16.30 5.18 10.19
C ALA A 546 -16.13 6.70 10.20
N GLY A 547 -17.14 7.39 10.71
CA GLY A 547 -17.14 8.85 10.86
C GLY A 547 -16.34 9.36 12.07
N GLY A 548 -15.79 8.45 12.90
CA GLY A 548 -14.97 8.83 14.05
C GLY A 548 -15.66 9.86 14.96
N GLU A 549 -14.96 10.96 15.24
CA GLU A 549 -15.48 12.11 16.01
C GLU A 549 -16.33 13.07 15.15
N GLY A 550 -16.39 12.84 13.83
CA GLY A 550 -17.10 13.64 12.83
C GLY A 550 -16.24 13.90 11.59
N VAL A 551 -16.83 13.88 10.39
CA VAL A 551 -16.09 14.09 9.12
C VAL A 551 -15.62 15.53 8.90
N ASP A 552 -16.09 16.45 9.70
CA ASP A 552 -15.65 17.84 9.79
C ASP A 552 -14.42 18.02 10.70
N THR A 553 -14.00 16.96 11.37
CA THR A 553 -12.77 16.90 12.16
C THR A 553 -11.64 16.21 11.37
N ALA A 554 -10.43 16.18 11.93
CA ALA A 554 -9.34 15.36 11.41
C ALA A 554 -9.39 13.89 11.88
N HIS A 555 -10.37 13.52 12.73
CA HIS A 555 -10.44 12.25 13.46
C HIS A 555 -11.56 11.36 12.92
N HIS A 556 -11.38 10.85 11.70
CA HIS A 556 -12.31 9.91 11.04
C HIS A 556 -11.57 9.02 10.03
N SER A 557 -12.25 8.00 9.48
CA SER A 557 -11.72 7.09 8.45
C SER A 557 -12.66 6.97 7.24
N ALA A 558 -13.40 8.04 6.93
CA ALA A 558 -14.41 8.06 5.87
C ALA A 558 -13.80 8.46 4.51
N ALA A 559 -13.07 7.55 3.87
CA ALA A 559 -12.33 7.81 2.64
C ALA A 559 -13.23 8.14 1.44
N LEU A 560 -14.37 7.47 1.28
CA LEU A 560 -15.32 7.75 0.21
C LEU A 560 -16.07 9.06 0.43
N THR A 561 -16.44 9.36 1.67
CA THR A 561 -17.24 10.55 2.00
C THR A 561 -16.41 11.83 1.99
N ALA A 562 -15.22 11.82 2.59
CA ALA A 562 -14.39 13.01 2.81
C ALA A 562 -13.05 12.99 2.09
N GLY A 563 -12.64 11.85 1.53
CA GLY A 563 -11.39 11.71 0.78
C GLY A 563 -11.51 12.15 -0.68
N ARG A 564 -10.42 11.94 -1.41
CA ARG A 564 -10.34 12.23 -2.85
C ARG A 564 -9.51 11.16 -3.56
N PRO A 565 -9.63 11.01 -4.90
CA PRO A 565 -8.81 10.07 -5.66
C PRO A 565 -7.32 10.28 -5.46
N GLY A 566 -6.58 9.18 -5.32
CA GLY A 566 -5.13 9.16 -5.17
C GLY A 566 -4.62 7.72 -5.21
N VAL A 567 -3.33 7.53 -4.94
CA VAL A 567 -2.67 6.22 -4.97
C VAL A 567 -2.09 5.89 -3.61
N LEU A 568 -2.45 4.72 -3.09
CA LEU A 568 -1.93 4.18 -1.84
C LEU A 568 -1.88 2.64 -1.91
N HIS A 569 -0.82 2.03 -1.35
CA HIS A 569 -0.67 0.57 -1.28
C HIS A 569 -0.90 -0.15 -2.60
N GLY A 570 -0.40 0.45 -3.68
CA GLY A 570 -0.40 -0.16 -5.02
C GLY A 570 -1.67 0.01 -5.83
N VAL A 571 -2.63 0.82 -5.40
CA VAL A 571 -3.92 0.97 -6.06
C VAL A 571 -4.38 2.43 -6.13
N ARG A 572 -4.99 2.83 -7.25
CA ARG A 572 -5.71 4.11 -7.36
C ARG A 572 -7.13 3.95 -6.82
N THR A 573 -7.46 4.77 -5.81
CA THR A 573 -8.76 4.73 -5.13
C THR A 573 -9.05 6.07 -4.44
N TYR A 574 -10.17 6.19 -3.71
CA TYR A 574 -10.38 7.27 -2.76
C TYR A 574 -9.55 7.08 -1.51
N LEU A 575 -8.88 8.13 -1.05
CA LEU A 575 -8.09 8.11 0.17
C LEU A 575 -8.12 9.46 0.92
N LEU A 576 -7.90 9.39 2.22
CA LEU A 576 -7.72 10.55 3.08
C LEU A 576 -6.28 11.04 2.94
N GLN A 577 -6.14 12.25 2.43
CA GLN A 577 -4.83 12.85 2.12
C GLN A 577 -4.88 14.38 2.20
N SER A 578 -3.74 14.97 2.54
CA SER A 578 -3.51 16.41 2.47
C SER A 578 -3.54 16.94 1.03
N GLN A 579 -3.57 18.25 0.85
CA GLN A 579 -3.59 18.85 -0.50
C GLN A 579 -2.36 18.51 -1.34
N ASP A 580 -1.23 18.26 -0.71
CA ASP A 580 0.05 17.89 -1.32
C ASP A 580 0.23 16.37 -1.50
N GLY A 581 -0.82 15.57 -1.23
CA GLY A 581 -0.83 14.14 -1.48
C GLY A 581 -0.17 13.28 -0.39
N GLN A 582 0.06 13.81 0.81
CA GLN A 582 0.48 13.00 1.95
C GLN A 582 -0.74 12.31 2.56
N VAL A 583 -0.62 11.03 2.89
CA VAL A 583 -1.69 10.28 3.54
C VAL A 583 -1.86 10.78 4.97
N THR A 584 -3.09 11.13 5.34
CA THR A 584 -3.40 11.62 6.68
C THR A 584 -3.62 10.50 7.67
N GLU A 585 -3.35 10.75 8.93
CA GLU A 585 -3.72 9.84 10.01
C GLU A 585 -5.25 9.72 10.07
N THR A 586 -5.72 8.56 10.48
CA THR A 586 -7.13 8.22 10.60
C THR A 586 -7.50 7.92 12.03
N HIS A 587 -8.80 7.94 12.31
CA HIS A 587 -9.32 7.56 13.63
C HIS A 587 -10.65 6.81 13.51
N SER A 588 -10.77 5.73 14.28
CA SER A 588 -12.01 5.03 14.56
C SER A 588 -11.87 4.25 15.87
N ILE A 589 -12.94 4.18 16.66
CA ILE A 589 -13.01 3.23 17.79
C ILE A 589 -12.90 1.78 17.31
N SER A 590 -13.22 1.54 16.05
CA SER A 590 -13.10 0.22 15.40
C SER A 590 -11.79 0.12 14.65
N ALA A 591 -10.82 -0.65 15.17
CA ALA A 591 -9.53 -0.86 14.54
C ALA A 591 -9.63 -1.49 13.13
N GLY A 592 -10.70 -2.23 12.82
CA GLY A 592 -10.93 -2.82 11.50
C GLY A 592 -11.45 -1.85 10.44
N LEU A 593 -11.88 -0.63 10.85
CA LEU A 593 -12.29 0.45 9.95
C LEU A 593 -11.28 1.61 9.93
N ASP A 594 -10.23 1.54 10.75
CA ASP A 594 -9.21 2.58 10.88
C ASP A 594 -8.17 2.46 9.75
N TYR A 595 -8.54 2.96 8.57
CA TYR A 595 -7.74 2.87 7.35
C TYR A 595 -8.04 4.04 6.41
N PRO A 596 -7.02 4.72 5.85
CA PRO A 596 -7.21 5.94 5.07
C PRO A 596 -7.72 5.73 3.64
N GLY A 597 -7.81 4.50 3.16
CA GLY A 597 -8.23 4.16 1.80
C GLY A 597 -9.41 3.21 1.76
N VAL A 598 -9.82 2.80 0.56
CA VAL A 598 -10.93 1.88 0.32
C VAL A 598 -10.69 1.03 -0.91
N GLY A 599 -11.42 -0.06 -1.07
CA GLY A 599 -11.35 -0.89 -2.27
C GLY A 599 -11.74 -0.10 -3.53
N PRO A 600 -11.01 -0.27 -4.65
CA PRO A 600 -11.24 0.51 -5.87
C PRO A 600 -12.61 0.26 -6.49
N GLN A 601 -13.20 -0.92 -6.29
CA GLN A 601 -14.56 -1.18 -6.77
C GLN A 601 -15.60 -0.39 -6.00
N HIS A 602 -15.39 -0.09 -4.71
CA HIS A 602 -16.27 0.82 -3.96
C HIS A 602 -16.18 2.26 -4.48
N ALA A 603 -14.98 2.71 -4.83
CA ALA A 603 -14.77 4.00 -5.47
C ALA A 603 -15.57 4.10 -6.79
N TYR A 604 -15.49 3.07 -7.62
CA TYR A 604 -16.27 2.97 -8.85
C TYR A 604 -17.79 2.93 -8.60
N LEU A 605 -18.25 2.15 -7.63
CA LEU A 605 -19.68 2.05 -7.31
C LEU A 605 -20.25 3.38 -6.79
N LYS A 606 -19.45 4.16 -6.08
CA LYS A 606 -19.79 5.53 -5.68
C LYS A 606 -19.94 6.45 -6.90
N ASP A 607 -18.90 6.53 -7.74
CA ASP A 607 -18.87 7.46 -8.87
C ASP A 607 -19.90 7.13 -9.94
N SER A 608 -20.21 5.85 -10.12
CA SER A 608 -21.30 5.40 -11.01
C SER A 608 -22.70 5.58 -10.41
N GLY A 609 -22.82 5.99 -9.15
CA GLY A 609 -24.09 6.11 -8.45
C GLY A 609 -24.78 4.78 -8.16
N ARG A 610 -24.08 3.63 -8.29
CA ARG A 610 -24.69 2.33 -8.02
C ARG A 610 -24.80 2.00 -6.52
N ALA A 611 -23.91 2.51 -5.71
CA ALA A 611 -23.97 2.38 -4.25
C ALA A 611 -23.92 3.74 -3.56
N GLU A 612 -24.64 3.84 -2.45
CA GLU A 612 -24.69 4.99 -1.57
C GLU A 612 -23.67 4.79 -0.44
N TYR A 613 -22.98 5.86 -0.03
CA TYR A 613 -22.07 5.80 1.10
C TYR A 613 -22.40 6.91 2.10
N CYS A 614 -22.48 6.50 3.36
CA CYS A 614 -22.75 7.38 4.49
C CYS A 614 -21.76 7.09 5.63
N VAL A 615 -21.83 7.85 6.69
CA VAL A 615 -20.95 7.70 7.85
C VAL A 615 -21.74 7.45 9.12
N ALA A 616 -21.16 6.64 10.01
CA ALA A 616 -21.58 6.57 11.40
C ALA A 616 -20.42 6.98 12.30
N THR A 617 -20.65 7.92 13.22
CA THR A 617 -19.64 8.34 14.20
C THR A 617 -19.43 7.28 15.27
N ASP A 618 -18.37 7.41 16.05
CA ASP A 618 -18.06 6.51 17.18
C ASP A 618 -19.24 6.38 18.15
N LYS A 619 -19.92 7.51 18.47
CA LYS A 619 -21.14 7.49 19.28
C LYS A 619 -22.28 6.71 18.65
N GLN A 620 -22.46 6.87 17.34
CA GLN A 620 -23.50 6.19 16.59
C GLN A 620 -23.21 4.69 16.46
N ALA A 621 -21.96 4.31 16.28
CA ALA A 621 -21.54 2.91 16.30
C ALA A 621 -21.80 2.26 17.66
N LEU A 622 -21.49 2.94 18.77
CA LEU A 622 -21.81 2.46 20.11
C LEU A 622 -23.33 2.31 20.36
N LEU A 623 -24.16 3.17 19.76
CA LEU A 623 -25.63 2.98 19.80
C LEU A 623 -26.05 1.75 19.01
N GLY A 624 -25.50 1.50 17.81
CA GLY A 624 -25.76 0.29 17.05
C GLY A 624 -25.34 -0.97 17.79
N PHE A 625 -24.17 -0.93 18.47
CA PHE A 625 -23.69 -2.01 19.35
C PHE A 625 -24.70 -2.27 20.48
N LYS A 626 -25.12 -1.23 21.19
CA LYS A 626 -26.07 -1.31 22.29
C LYS A 626 -27.43 -1.87 21.82
N TRP A 627 -28.00 -1.33 20.75
CA TRP A 627 -29.33 -1.72 20.27
C TRP A 627 -29.40 -3.21 19.88
N LEU A 628 -28.35 -3.71 19.20
CA LEU A 628 -28.33 -5.13 18.81
C LEU A 628 -28.22 -6.04 20.04
N MET A 629 -27.45 -5.65 21.04
CA MET A 629 -27.35 -6.40 22.31
C MET A 629 -28.67 -6.41 23.07
N GLU A 630 -29.33 -5.26 23.22
CA GLU A 630 -30.55 -5.14 24.04
C GLU A 630 -31.75 -5.81 23.39
N HIS A 631 -31.82 -5.79 22.06
CA HIS A 631 -32.99 -6.31 21.36
C HIS A 631 -32.82 -7.77 20.88
N GLU A 632 -31.62 -8.18 20.49
CA GLU A 632 -31.37 -9.51 19.92
C GLU A 632 -30.43 -10.39 20.74
N GLY A 633 -29.82 -9.85 21.82
CA GLY A 633 -28.83 -10.59 22.60
C GLY A 633 -27.55 -10.93 21.84
N ILE A 634 -27.25 -10.16 20.75
CA ILE A 634 -26.09 -10.37 19.89
C ILE A 634 -25.07 -9.27 20.15
N ILE A 635 -23.83 -9.65 20.48
CA ILE A 635 -22.71 -8.72 20.64
C ILE A 635 -21.99 -8.58 19.31
N PRO A 636 -22.24 -7.51 18.50
CA PRO A 636 -21.58 -7.32 17.22
C PRO A 636 -20.14 -6.83 17.41
N ALA A 637 -19.27 -7.03 16.41
CA ALA A 637 -18.04 -6.28 16.35
C ALA A 637 -18.30 -4.78 16.17
N LEU A 638 -17.42 -3.91 16.66
CA LEU A 638 -17.55 -2.46 16.49
C LEU A 638 -17.63 -2.06 15.01
N GLU A 639 -16.95 -2.81 14.14
CA GLU A 639 -17.08 -2.64 12.69
C GLU A 639 -18.55 -2.75 12.24
N SER A 640 -19.20 -3.85 12.55
CA SER A 640 -20.58 -4.14 12.15
C SER A 640 -21.59 -3.20 12.80
N SER A 641 -21.26 -2.65 13.97
CA SER A 641 -22.12 -1.73 14.71
C SER A 641 -22.44 -0.45 13.93
N HIS A 642 -21.51 0.02 13.08
CA HIS A 642 -21.76 1.14 12.17
C HIS A 642 -22.90 0.81 11.21
N ALA A 643 -22.87 -0.38 10.60
CA ALA A 643 -23.93 -0.82 9.69
C ALA A 643 -25.27 -1.06 10.40
N VAL A 644 -25.26 -1.58 11.64
CA VAL A 644 -26.46 -1.78 12.43
C VAL A 644 -27.14 -0.44 12.76
N TYR A 645 -26.34 0.58 13.14
CA TYR A 645 -26.87 1.92 13.39
C TYR A 645 -27.62 2.47 12.18
N GLU A 646 -27.00 2.43 11.03
CA GLU A 646 -27.58 2.95 9.78
C GLU A 646 -28.80 2.13 9.34
N ALA A 647 -28.73 0.81 9.44
CA ALA A 647 -29.87 -0.06 9.08
C ALA A 647 -31.10 0.21 9.94
N VAL A 648 -30.93 0.48 11.22
CA VAL A 648 -32.03 0.88 12.12
C VAL A 648 -32.64 2.23 11.69
N ASN A 649 -31.80 3.21 11.35
CA ASN A 649 -32.30 4.50 10.90
C ASN A 649 -32.98 4.43 9.53
N LEU A 650 -32.42 3.64 8.62
CA LEU A 650 -33.02 3.37 7.32
C LEU A 650 -34.38 2.68 7.48
N ALA A 651 -34.47 1.67 8.37
CA ALA A 651 -35.72 0.94 8.63
C ALA A 651 -36.85 1.87 9.06
N LYS A 652 -36.58 2.86 9.92
CA LYS A 652 -37.58 3.86 10.37
C LYS A 652 -38.20 4.66 9.22
N THR A 653 -37.51 4.78 8.09
CA THR A 653 -37.97 5.55 6.92
C THR A 653 -38.68 4.67 5.88
N MET A 654 -38.66 3.36 6.05
CA MET A 654 -39.19 2.36 5.11
C MET A 654 -40.49 1.73 5.63
N ARG A 655 -41.25 1.09 4.74
CA ARG A 655 -42.50 0.40 5.11
C ARG A 655 -42.20 -0.94 5.80
N ALA A 656 -43.15 -1.40 6.60
CA ALA A 656 -43.03 -2.65 7.35
C ALA A 656 -43.00 -3.94 6.48
N ASP A 657 -43.39 -3.83 5.20
CA ASP A 657 -43.34 -4.93 4.22
C ASP A 657 -42.02 -4.97 3.43
N GLN A 658 -41.11 -4.02 3.70
CA GLN A 658 -39.79 -3.94 3.05
C GLN A 658 -38.71 -4.64 3.88
N HIS A 659 -37.61 -5.03 3.22
CA HIS A 659 -36.56 -5.86 3.79
C HIS A 659 -35.20 -5.22 3.67
N ILE A 660 -34.44 -5.18 4.77
CA ILE A 660 -33.05 -4.73 4.84
C ILE A 660 -32.17 -5.90 5.26
N ILE A 661 -31.14 -6.21 4.51
CA ILE A 661 -30.10 -7.16 4.94
C ILE A 661 -28.89 -6.38 5.46
N VAL A 662 -28.42 -6.70 6.66
CA VAL A 662 -27.19 -6.17 7.25
C VAL A 662 -26.11 -7.23 7.24
N SER A 663 -24.93 -6.91 6.72
CA SER A 663 -23.75 -7.77 6.85
C SER A 663 -23.20 -7.67 8.27
N LEU A 664 -23.52 -8.65 9.12
CA LEU A 664 -22.95 -8.75 10.46
C LEU A 664 -21.57 -9.41 10.38
N SER A 665 -20.58 -8.62 10.00
CA SER A 665 -19.27 -9.06 9.49
C SER A 665 -18.38 -9.75 10.51
N GLY A 666 -18.62 -9.52 11.80
CA GLY A 666 -17.84 -10.12 12.88
C GLY A 666 -18.50 -9.98 14.25
N ARG A 667 -18.06 -10.79 15.20
CA ARG A 667 -18.56 -10.74 16.59
C ARG A 667 -17.68 -9.87 17.48
N GLY A 668 -18.31 -9.34 18.55
CA GLY A 668 -17.75 -8.31 19.40
C GLY A 668 -16.93 -8.81 20.59
N ASP A 669 -16.68 -10.10 20.78
CA ASP A 669 -15.90 -10.62 21.92
C ASP A 669 -14.56 -9.88 22.09
N LYS A 670 -13.93 -9.52 20.97
CA LYS A 670 -12.67 -8.79 20.94
C LYS A 670 -12.80 -7.35 21.45
N ASP A 671 -14.00 -6.78 21.39
CA ASP A 671 -14.27 -5.34 21.64
C ASP A 671 -14.90 -5.10 23.02
N VAL A 672 -15.41 -6.15 23.69
CA VAL A 672 -16.12 -6.03 24.97
C VAL A 672 -15.30 -5.28 26.02
N GLU A 673 -14.02 -5.62 26.18
CA GLU A 673 -13.15 -4.93 27.14
C GLU A 673 -12.93 -3.46 26.79
N GLN A 674 -12.67 -3.16 25.50
CA GLN A 674 -12.51 -1.79 25.02
C GLN A 674 -13.78 -0.96 25.24
N VAL A 675 -14.95 -1.51 24.87
CA VAL A 675 -16.24 -0.84 25.07
C VAL A 675 -16.51 -0.62 26.54
N ALA A 676 -16.29 -1.63 27.38
CA ALA A 676 -16.51 -1.54 28.83
C ALA A 676 -15.64 -0.44 29.48
N ARG A 677 -14.35 -0.38 29.14
CA ARG A 677 -13.45 0.69 29.61
C ARG A 677 -13.87 2.06 29.07
N GLY A 678 -14.21 2.15 27.80
CA GLY A 678 -14.66 3.41 27.18
C GLY A 678 -15.93 3.97 27.85
N LEU A 679 -16.88 3.09 28.19
CA LEU A 679 -18.11 3.47 28.88
C LEU A 679 -17.85 3.94 30.32
N SER A 680 -16.92 3.33 31.06
CA SER A 680 -16.65 3.61 32.48
C SER A 680 -15.62 4.72 32.68
N GLU A 681 -14.54 4.78 31.87
CA GLU A 681 -13.36 5.59 32.12
C GLU A 681 -13.22 6.77 31.13
N GLN A 682 -13.76 6.65 29.90
CA GLN A 682 -13.55 7.64 28.82
C GLN A 682 -14.79 8.51 28.53
N GLY A 683 -15.82 8.41 29.36
CA GLY A 683 -17.03 9.22 29.24
C GLY A 683 -17.98 8.82 28.09
N TRP A 684 -17.72 7.71 27.39
CA TRP A 684 -18.62 7.24 26.32
C TRP A 684 -20.03 6.96 26.84
N GLY A 685 -20.14 6.41 28.07
CA GLY A 685 -21.41 6.10 28.70
C GLY A 685 -22.31 7.32 28.89
N GLN A 686 -21.74 8.45 29.31
CA GLN A 686 -22.48 9.72 29.41
C GLN A 686 -22.94 10.23 28.04
N ALA A 687 -22.07 10.08 27.02
CA ALA A 687 -22.33 10.59 25.67
C ALA A 687 -23.52 9.90 24.98
N ILE A 688 -23.82 8.63 25.33
CA ILE A 688 -24.88 7.82 24.71
C ILE A 688 -25.97 7.36 25.68
N GLY A 689 -25.92 7.80 26.94
CA GLY A 689 -26.89 7.40 27.98
C GLY A 689 -26.82 5.90 28.31
N TRP A 690 -25.62 5.31 28.33
CA TRP A 690 -25.38 3.90 28.62
C TRP A 690 -24.34 3.75 29.71
N THR A 691 -24.78 3.48 30.96
CA THR A 691 -23.89 3.28 32.06
C THR A 691 -23.79 1.80 32.43
N LEU A 692 -22.57 1.30 32.56
CA LEU A 692 -22.30 0.01 33.16
C LEU A 692 -21.90 0.20 34.64
N PRO A 693 -22.19 -0.77 35.51
CA PRO A 693 -21.62 -0.77 36.86
C PRO A 693 -20.09 -0.80 36.76
N PRO A 694 -19.36 -0.29 37.78
CA PRO A 694 -17.90 -0.32 37.79
C PRO A 694 -17.39 -1.75 37.55
N LEU A 695 -16.58 -1.92 36.50
CA LEU A 695 -15.99 -3.22 36.18
C LEU A 695 -14.67 -3.35 36.93
N THR A 696 -14.61 -4.24 37.88
CA THR A 696 -13.35 -4.68 38.49
C THR A 696 -12.78 -5.81 37.65
N PHE A 697 -11.96 -5.47 36.67
CA PHE A 697 -11.07 -6.46 36.03
C PHE A 697 -9.96 -6.76 37.05
N GLN A 698 -10.03 -7.90 37.75
CA GLN A 698 -8.96 -8.41 38.60
C GLN A 698 -7.84 -9.02 37.77
#